data_7090909985038a1252763ecc569c544d
#
_entry.id   7090909985038a1252763ecc569c544d
#
_cell.length_a   1.000
_cell.length_b   1.000
_cell.length_c   1.000
_cell.angle_alpha   90.00
_cell.angle_beta   90.00
_cell.angle_gamma   90.00
#
_symmetry.space_group_name_H-M   'P 1'
#
loop_
_entity.id
_entity.type
_entity.pdbx_description
1 polymer ?
#
loop_
_entity_poly.entity_id
_entity_poly.type
_entity_poly.pdbx_seq_one_letter_code
_entity_poly.pdbx_strand_id
1 'polypeptide(L)'
;MILLLILFVAISIFFLTFDLNSYKGIITSKASEALGRPVTINSMSMKLSLIPTVEIKGVKIVNNAEFKDDAPLLEIDSVDATLALLPLLQSKVEIKSFNMATAKVNLLDKNGQNNYTLGSSDASVAAQPVQTAQSAETDKKDIFKTVSDVLNRLSIDTIAIKTLLVTHKQDDKKQVLALMDVSVEQLKLVKMTVIYNGKTVKAEVNLGDFASFMSRRPNYSFSAVFDAFDARMELSGTIGDTINFDNMLFNLSIEGKDLKKIVDNFVKLDKVPAKEFSLKLIAKGDLSSQLKVYPITAILGENEATLSADMTLDDLKKEAQIALTADVQITDAKLARLYGIKPMSASVDMIGNMQNITLNKLMLSGGKSDILMNGLVSLTDSVPAIKTQIVSRYFDINDFIAHAEPVAKKQNEMADAQDKSAPLFSDAKIDFSALKRVNAEFAATAQYIKVPQIDNIGMAVAGKLVNGNLAVDSLTVRTPAGSIKGGASLNASQIPATIQLNMLSEELDLDAIKLIAEQVQGVNALTDLKLSTRGDSIKSFANNLNGQVMLEITKGEILNKWFNSLPIAMGLLENKSSGMNFAFTEQNSELICGAVNLSVKDGVIKSDNQIAIETSVVDFAVSGTVDLPKEELSLTMVPSVSNAKSVVQEALALTKIVKISGPFAQPAFSVDTKTAVQTAVKGGLTALANKVAEQQGIQLPISQNTGNVHLCERVLGRPLTGQTAIRVAQPVQEKKMDSQETTPAVDAKDMIKQQLLDSLTKALKK
;
A
#
# COMPACT_ATOMS: atom_id res chain seq x y z
N MET A 1 -32.50 82.03 -2.48
CA MET A 1 -33.39 81.16 -1.72
C MET A 1 -34.69 80.85 -2.49
N ILE A 2 -35.48 81.85 -3.03
CA ILE A 2 -36.71 81.64 -3.80
C ILE A 2 -36.42 80.80 -5.09
N LEU A 3 -35.38 81.10 -5.81
CA LEU A 3 -35.00 80.39 -7.05
C LEU A 3 -34.65 78.89 -6.79
N LEU A 4 -34.01 78.60 -5.65
CA LEU A 4 -33.70 77.24 -5.21
C LEU A 4 -34.97 76.52 -4.78
N LEU A 5 -35.91 77.21 -4.14
CA LEU A 5 -37.23 76.68 -3.78
C LEU A 5 -38.07 76.35 -5.00
N ILE A 6 -38.08 77.25 -6.00
CA ILE A 6 -38.79 77.06 -7.29
C ILE A 6 -38.15 75.84 -8.04
N LEU A 7 -36.84 75.78 -8.09
CA LEU A 7 -36.12 74.68 -8.71
C LEU A 7 -36.42 73.35 -7.99
N PHE A 8 -36.45 73.37 -6.66
CA PHE A 8 -36.80 72.20 -5.88
C PHE A 8 -38.26 71.77 -6.11
N VAL A 9 -39.19 72.69 -6.15
CA VAL A 9 -40.57 72.42 -6.44
C VAL A 9 -40.79 71.95 -7.89
N ALA A 10 -40.06 72.52 -8.88
CA ALA A 10 -40.12 72.08 -10.26
C ALA A 10 -39.54 70.67 -10.44
N ILE A 11 -38.42 70.40 -9.80
CA ILE A 11 -37.85 69.08 -9.78
C ILE A 11 -38.77 68.06 -9.08
N SER A 12 -39.40 68.45 -7.97
CA SER A 12 -40.37 67.59 -7.26
C SER A 12 -41.59 67.31 -8.12
N ILE A 13 -42.16 68.31 -8.81
CA ILE A 13 -43.32 68.15 -9.74
C ILE A 13 -42.89 67.25 -10.92
N PHE A 14 -41.69 67.45 -11.50
CA PHE A 14 -41.16 66.61 -12.60
C PHE A 14 -41.13 65.15 -12.16
N PHE A 15 -40.55 64.86 -11.02
CA PHE A 15 -40.47 63.49 -10.54
C PHE A 15 -41.75 62.88 -10.08
N LEU A 16 -42.71 63.67 -9.56
CA LEU A 16 -44.11 63.25 -9.21
C LEU A 16 -44.95 62.92 -10.43
N THR A 17 -44.68 63.58 -11.58
CA THR A 17 -45.41 63.33 -12.83
C THR A 17 -44.68 62.33 -13.74
N PHE A 18 -43.42 61.96 -13.43
CA PHE A 18 -42.62 61.06 -14.23
C PHE A 18 -43.02 59.60 -13.94
N ASP A 19 -43.81 59.04 -14.84
CA ASP A 19 -44.22 57.62 -14.77
C ASP A 19 -43.14 56.79 -15.42
N LEU A 20 -42.25 56.21 -14.57
CA LEU A 20 -41.20 55.32 -15.05
C LEU A 20 -41.73 54.02 -15.70
N ASN A 21 -42.95 53.62 -15.35
CA ASN A 21 -43.60 52.41 -15.88
C ASN A 21 -43.93 52.55 -17.39
N SER A 22 -44.05 53.79 -17.91
CA SER A 22 -44.23 54.06 -19.33
C SER A 22 -42.99 53.65 -20.18
N TYR A 23 -41.78 53.61 -19.57
CA TYR A 23 -40.57 53.20 -20.22
C TYR A 23 -40.33 51.69 -20.13
N LYS A 24 -41.17 50.95 -19.42
CA LYS A 24 -41.04 49.51 -19.23
C LYS A 24 -40.88 48.74 -20.56
N GLY A 25 -41.70 49.07 -21.54
CA GLY A 25 -41.68 48.43 -22.85
C GLY A 25 -40.37 48.61 -23.59
N ILE A 26 -39.78 49.82 -23.52
CA ILE A 26 -38.49 50.14 -24.17
C ILE A 26 -37.37 49.35 -23.47
N ILE A 27 -37.38 49.33 -22.13
CA ILE A 27 -36.34 48.63 -21.34
C ILE A 27 -36.39 47.13 -21.58
N THR A 28 -37.59 46.53 -21.52
CA THR A 28 -37.78 45.09 -21.76
C THR A 28 -37.39 44.67 -23.18
N SER A 29 -37.76 45.53 -24.19
CA SER A 29 -37.36 45.28 -25.60
C SER A 29 -35.85 45.28 -25.77
N LYS A 30 -35.18 46.32 -25.26
CA LYS A 30 -33.70 46.45 -25.36
C LYS A 30 -32.98 45.37 -24.58
N ALA A 31 -33.47 45.00 -23.40
CA ALA A 31 -32.91 43.88 -22.61
C ALA A 31 -33.12 42.53 -23.34
N SER A 32 -34.27 42.32 -23.95
CA SER A 32 -34.58 41.12 -24.72
C SER A 32 -33.71 41.01 -25.97
N GLU A 33 -33.49 42.11 -26.67
CA GLU A 33 -32.60 42.21 -27.82
C GLU A 33 -31.15 41.89 -27.43
N ALA A 34 -30.65 42.46 -26.32
CA ALA A 34 -29.26 42.27 -25.86
C ALA A 34 -29.02 40.85 -25.37
N LEU A 35 -30.01 40.17 -24.76
CA LEU A 35 -29.90 38.83 -24.21
C LEU A 35 -30.33 37.73 -25.20
N GLY A 36 -30.88 38.10 -26.34
CA GLY A 36 -31.49 37.18 -27.31
C GLY A 36 -32.66 36.36 -26.75
N ARG A 37 -33.34 36.86 -25.68
CA ARG A 37 -34.41 36.16 -24.96
C ARG A 37 -35.42 37.12 -24.42
N PRO A 38 -36.69 36.71 -24.31
CA PRO A 38 -37.72 37.57 -23.73
C PRO A 38 -37.42 37.93 -22.27
N VAL A 39 -37.36 39.24 -22.01
CA VAL A 39 -37.28 39.80 -20.66
C VAL A 39 -38.62 40.43 -20.31
N THR A 40 -39.13 40.12 -19.15
CA THR A 40 -40.38 40.69 -18.63
C THR A 40 -40.14 41.40 -17.30
N ILE A 41 -40.86 42.51 -17.10
CA ILE A 41 -40.87 43.29 -15.86
C ILE A 41 -42.32 43.52 -15.49
N ASN A 42 -42.68 43.26 -14.23
CA ASN A 42 -44.07 43.47 -13.80
C ASN A 42 -44.38 44.98 -13.65
N SER A 43 -43.60 45.68 -12.84
CA SER A 43 -43.78 47.10 -12.61
C SER A 43 -42.45 47.81 -12.33
N MET A 44 -42.43 49.10 -12.65
CA MET A 44 -41.32 50.00 -12.34
C MET A 44 -41.88 51.23 -11.66
N SER A 45 -41.25 51.67 -10.60
CA SER A 45 -41.62 52.86 -9.86
C SER A 45 -40.39 53.61 -9.35
N MET A 46 -40.53 54.92 -9.14
CA MET A 46 -39.46 55.72 -8.56
C MET A 46 -39.94 56.28 -7.21
N LYS A 47 -39.14 56.04 -6.17
CA LYS A 47 -39.32 56.63 -4.85
C LYS A 47 -38.50 57.91 -4.77
N LEU A 48 -39.19 59.02 -4.55
CA LEU A 48 -38.59 60.34 -4.41
C LEU A 48 -38.07 60.52 -2.98
N SER A 49 -36.76 60.70 -2.89
CA SER A 49 -36.08 61.12 -1.67
C SER A 49 -34.85 61.95 -2.06
N LEU A 50 -34.10 62.42 -1.09
CA LEU A 50 -32.76 63.03 -1.37
C LEU A 50 -31.83 62.10 -2.14
N ILE A 51 -32.15 60.84 -2.13
CA ILE A 51 -31.49 59.79 -2.88
C ILE A 51 -32.52 59.03 -3.69
N PRO A 52 -32.69 59.37 -5.02
CA PRO A 52 -33.70 58.73 -5.85
C PRO A 52 -33.49 57.22 -5.97
N THR A 53 -34.56 56.44 -5.75
CA THR A 53 -34.49 54.99 -5.85
C THR A 53 -35.53 54.50 -6.87
N VAL A 54 -35.09 53.75 -7.83
CA VAL A 54 -35.90 53.03 -8.82
C VAL A 54 -36.22 51.64 -8.28
N GLU A 55 -37.47 51.34 -8.07
CA GLU A 55 -37.94 50.00 -7.69
C GLU A 55 -38.46 49.27 -8.93
N ILE A 56 -37.90 48.10 -9.23
CA ILE A 56 -38.28 47.22 -10.33
C ILE A 56 -38.79 45.91 -9.71
N LYS A 57 -39.99 45.49 -10.04
CA LYS A 57 -40.58 44.26 -9.51
C LYS A 57 -40.85 43.24 -10.59
N GLY A 58 -40.59 41.96 -10.24
CA GLY A 58 -40.91 40.79 -11.03
C GLY A 58 -40.16 40.73 -12.36
N VAL A 59 -38.83 40.83 -12.30
CA VAL A 59 -37.98 40.65 -13.48
C VAL A 59 -37.84 39.17 -13.78
N LYS A 60 -38.14 38.78 -15.03
CA LYS A 60 -37.93 37.38 -15.49
C LYS A 60 -37.19 37.37 -16.84
N ILE A 61 -36.26 36.46 -16.96
CA ILE A 61 -35.65 36.06 -18.22
C ILE A 61 -36.17 34.66 -18.55
N VAL A 62 -36.91 34.56 -19.66
CA VAL A 62 -37.54 33.33 -20.11
C VAL A 62 -36.48 32.40 -20.73
N ASN A 63 -36.75 31.10 -20.67
CA ASN A 63 -35.87 30.10 -21.31
C ASN A 63 -35.95 30.18 -22.85
N ASN A 64 -35.01 29.52 -23.51
CA ASN A 64 -35.06 29.21 -24.94
C ASN A 64 -36.21 28.23 -25.23
N ALA A 65 -36.55 28.06 -26.51
CA ALA A 65 -37.71 27.28 -26.96
C ALA A 65 -37.75 25.86 -26.43
N GLU A 66 -36.61 25.24 -26.20
CA GLU A 66 -36.46 23.85 -25.74
C GLU A 66 -36.81 23.66 -24.27
N PHE A 67 -36.65 24.70 -23.45
CA PHE A 67 -36.93 24.70 -22.01
C PHE A 67 -38.13 25.60 -21.66
N LYS A 68 -39.00 25.91 -22.63
CA LYS A 68 -40.10 26.87 -22.46
C LYS A 68 -41.10 26.52 -21.35
N ASP A 69 -41.28 25.22 -21.07
CA ASP A 69 -42.18 24.69 -20.07
C ASP A 69 -41.53 24.53 -18.68
N ASP A 70 -40.22 24.77 -18.60
CA ASP A 70 -39.48 24.73 -17.35
C ASP A 70 -39.44 26.08 -16.65
N ALA A 71 -38.94 26.12 -15.41
CA ALA A 71 -38.78 27.37 -14.65
C ALA A 71 -37.88 28.35 -15.42
N PRO A 72 -38.18 29.66 -15.42
CA PRO A 72 -37.41 30.68 -16.16
C PRO A 72 -35.94 30.65 -15.76
N LEU A 73 -35.05 30.99 -16.70
CA LEU A 73 -33.60 31.06 -16.43
C LEU A 73 -33.29 31.94 -15.21
N LEU A 74 -33.93 33.11 -15.14
CA LEU A 74 -33.77 34.06 -14.02
C LEU A 74 -35.12 34.60 -13.59
N GLU A 75 -35.35 34.63 -12.28
CA GLU A 75 -36.44 35.35 -11.62
C GLU A 75 -35.88 36.24 -10.52
N ILE A 76 -36.26 37.53 -10.51
CA ILE A 76 -35.92 38.48 -9.45
C ILE A 76 -37.23 39.08 -8.93
N ASP A 77 -37.46 38.93 -7.63
CA ASP A 77 -38.68 39.41 -7.01
C ASP A 77 -38.75 40.94 -7.02
N SER A 78 -37.66 41.60 -6.57
CA SER A 78 -37.55 43.06 -6.58
C SER A 78 -36.08 43.50 -6.67
N VAL A 79 -35.84 44.59 -7.34
CA VAL A 79 -34.57 45.31 -7.41
C VAL A 79 -34.81 46.78 -7.06
N ASP A 80 -34.10 47.25 -6.06
CA ASP A 80 -34.05 48.69 -5.71
C ASP A 80 -32.71 49.27 -6.20
N ALA A 81 -32.73 50.10 -7.23
CA ALA A 81 -31.55 50.79 -7.76
C ALA A 81 -31.52 52.24 -7.22
N THR A 82 -30.54 52.55 -6.42
CA THR A 82 -30.32 53.89 -5.87
C THR A 82 -29.40 54.68 -6.78
N LEU A 83 -29.86 55.88 -7.20
CA LEU A 83 -29.13 56.71 -8.13
C LEU A 83 -28.45 57.90 -7.42
N ALA A 84 -27.32 58.34 -7.96
CA ALA A 84 -26.66 59.59 -7.52
C ALA A 84 -27.36 60.82 -8.11
N LEU A 85 -27.86 61.69 -7.25
CA LEU A 85 -28.65 62.86 -7.66
C LEU A 85 -27.83 63.84 -8.50
N LEU A 86 -26.62 64.19 -8.09
CA LEU A 86 -25.79 65.18 -8.78
C LEU A 86 -25.40 64.78 -10.21
N PRO A 87 -24.91 63.56 -10.47
CA PRO A 87 -24.68 63.05 -11.81
C PRO A 87 -25.93 63.01 -12.66
N LEU A 88 -27.11 62.67 -12.08
CA LEU A 88 -28.38 62.58 -12.76
C LEU A 88 -28.81 63.98 -13.30
N LEU A 89 -28.58 65.01 -12.51
CA LEU A 89 -28.81 66.39 -12.96
C LEU A 89 -27.88 66.82 -14.11
N GLN A 90 -26.81 66.13 -14.33
CA GLN A 90 -25.87 66.32 -15.46
C GLN A 90 -26.13 65.33 -16.61
N SER A 91 -27.27 64.67 -16.62
CA SER A 91 -27.64 63.64 -17.59
C SER A 91 -26.71 62.39 -17.57
N LYS A 92 -26.02 62.14 -16.44
CA LYS A 92 -25.21 60.95 -16.21
C LYS A 92 -25.92 60.02 -15.23
N VAL A 93 -26.07 58.79 -15.57
CA VAL A 93 -26.62 57.75 -14.69
C VAL A 93 -25.49 57.12 -13.91
N GLU A 94 -25.45 57.39 -12.60
CA GLU A 94 -24.52 56.74 -11.65
C GLU A 94 -25.36 56.00 -10.61
N ILE A 95 -25.13 54.69 -10.51
CA ILE A 95 -25.88 53.82 -9.60
C ILE A 95 -25.08 53.63 -8.35
N LYS A 96 -25.59 54.10 -7.21
CA LYS A 96 -24.93 53.95 -5.92
C LYS A 96 -25.08 52.52 -5.35
N SER A 97 -26.30 51.99 -5.48
CA SER A 97 -26.53 50.63 -5.02
C SER A 97 -27.61 49.91 -5.82
N PHE A 98 -27.40 48.61 -5.98
CA PHE A 98 -28.42 47.64 -6.40
C PHE A 98 -28.74 46.73 -5.23
N ASN A 99 -30.00 46.75 -4.75
CA ASN A 99 -30.43 45.87 -3.69
C ASN A 99 -31.49 44.90 -4.24
N MET A 100 -31.23 43.59 -4.15
CA MET A 100 -32.14 42.53 -4.58
C MET A 100 -32.61 41.74 -3.36
N ALA A 101 -33.92 41.52 -3.21
CA ALA A 101 -34.45 40.71 -2.13
C ALA A 101 -34.20 39.23 -2.39
N THR A 102 -34.70 38.72 -3.50
CA THR A 102 -34.51 37.32 -3.92
C THR A 102 -34.27 37.26 -5.43
N ALA A 103 -33.23 36.54 -5.80
CA ALA A 103 -32.98 36.15 -7.18
C ALA A 103 -32.91 34.63 -7.28
N LYS A 104 -33.51 34.04 -8.31
CA LYS A 104 -33.50 32.60 -8.60
C LYS A 104 -32.92 32.41 -9.99
N VAL A 105 -31.87 31.60 -10.08
CA VAL A 105 -31.25 31.21 -11.34
C VAL A 105 -31.46 29.71 -11.52
N ASN A 106 -32.08 29.30 -12.62
CA ASN A 106 -32.33 27.90 -12.94
C ASN A 106 -31.46 27.49 -14.16
N LEU A 107 -30.42 26.75 -13.91
CA LEU A 107 -29.55 26.19 -14.93
C LEU A 107 -30.03 24.76 -15.25
N LEU A 108 -30.38 24.54 -16.49
CA LEU A 108 -30.98 23.29 -16.96
C LEU A 108 -30.14 22.71 -18.09
N ASP A 109 -29.76 21.45 -17.91
CA ASP A 109 -29.11 20.63 -18.94
C ASP A 109 -30.01 19.45 -19.26
N LYS A 110 -30.33 19.23 -20.52
CA LYS A 110 -31.16 18.14 -21.00
C LYS A 110 -30.77 17.75 -22.41
N ASN A 111 -30.48 16.46 -22.61
CA ASN A 111 -30.13 15.91 -23.93
C ASN A 111 -28.94 16.64 -24.60
N GLY A 112 -27.93 17.05 -23.83
CA GLY A 112 -26.75 17.75 -24.35
C GLY A 112 -26.96 19.22 -24.71
N GLN A 113 -28.13 19.77 -24.41
CA GLN A 113 -28.49 21.19 -24.58
C GLN A 113 -28.67 21.84 -23.22
N ASN A 114 -28.47 23.16 -23.17
CA ASN A 114 -28.65 23.91 -21.92
C ASN A 114 -29.47 25.19 -22.11
N ASN A 115 -30.01 25.69 -21.02
CA ASN A 115 -30.78 26.90 -21.02
C ASN A 115 -29.98 28.17 -20.71
N TYR A 116 -28.68 28.10 -20.46
CA TYR A 116 -27.86 29.22 -20.00
C TYR A 116 -26.86 29.73 -21.02
N THR A 117 -26.74 29.12 -22.21
CA THR A 117 -26.00 29.67 -23.32
C THR A 117 -26.78 30.89 -23.87
N LEU A 118 -26.26 32.09 -23.69
CA LEU A 118 -26.81 33.32 -24.18
C LEU A 118 -26.21 33.64 -25.55
N GLY A 119 -27.06 34.05 -26.51
CA GLY A 119 -26.60 34.52 -27.83
C GLY A 119 -26.79 33.51 -28.96
N SER A 120 -27.45 34.01 -29.99
CA SER A 120 -27.91 33.62 -31.30
C SER A 120 -29.38 33.26 -31.38
N SER A 121 -30.10 34.19 -32.00
CA SER A 121 -31.44 34.04 -32.54
C SER A 121 -31.59 32.73 -33.30
N ASP A 122 -32.67 32.01 -33.04
CA ASP A 122 -33.21 30.98 -33.92
C ASP A 122 -33.42 31.53 -35.34
N ALA A 123 -32.43 31.32 -36.20
CA ALA A 123 -32.64 31.32 -37.63
C ALA A 123 -32.52 29.88 -38.07
N SER A 124 -33.66 29.25 -38.29
CA SER A 124 -33.78 27.99 -38.97
C SER A 124 -33.02 28.01 -40.29
N VAL A 125 -31.83 27.37 -40.35
CA VAL A 125 -31.22 26.96 -41.59
C VAL A 125 -30.71 25.52 -41.44
N ALA A 126 -31.21 24.72 -42.37
CA ALA A 126 -30.93 23.32 -42.54
C ALA A 126 -29.41 22.99 -42.57
N ALA A 127 -29.14 21.83 -42.10
CA ALA A 127 -27.84 21.19 -42.05
C ALA A 127 -26.99 21.37 -43.32
N GLN A 128 -25.77 21.90 -43.15
CA GLN A 128 -24.62 21.58 -44.00
C GLN A 128 -23.38 21.43 -43.14
N PRO A 129 -22.38 20.59 -43.55
CA PRO A 129 -21.41 20.06 -42.64
C PRO A 129 -20.23 20.99 -42.35
N VAL A 130 -19.90 20.95 -41.08
CA VAL A 130 -18.59 21.26 -40.45
C VAL A 130 -17.49 21.83 -41.36
N GLN A 131 -17.17 23.10 -41.19
CA GLN A 131 -15.80 23.60 -41.36
C GLN A 131 -15.46 24.60 -40.25
N THR A 132 -14.38 24.26 -39.55
CA THR A 132 -13.43 25.11 -38.80
C THR A 132 -13.88 25.77 -37.50
N ALA A 133 -13.23 25.32 -36.45
CA ALA A 133 -13.22 25.82 -35.08
C ALA A 133 -12.71 27.28 -34.88
N GLN A 134 -12.59 28.06 -35.93
CA GLN A 134 -12.09 29.45 -35.87
C GLN A 134 -13.17 30.53 -35.70
N SER A 135 -14.44 30.22 -36.03
CA SER A 135 -15.53 31.18 -35.90
C SER A 135 -16.11 31.35 -34.49
N ALA A 136 -15.98 30.31 -33.63
CA ALA A 136 -16.50 30.39 -32.26
C ALA A 136 -15.67 31.27 -31.31
N GLU A 137 -14.40 31.54 -31.67
CA GLU A 137 -13.49 32.36 -30.86
C GLU A 137 -13.69 33.88 -31.11
N THR A 138 -14.15 34.24 -32.31
CA THR A 138 -14.40 35.64 -32.68
C THR A 138 -15.66 36.17 -32.02
N ASP A 139 -16.73 35.37 -31.94
CA ASP A 139 -17.99 35.78 -31.32
C ASP A 139 -17.89 35.94 -29.80
N LYS A 140 -17.10 35.11 -29.14
CA LYS A 140 -16.82 35.25 -27.70
C LYS A 140 -16.06 36.51 -27.34
N LYS A 141 -15.17 36.99 -28.23
CA LYS A 141 -14.41 38.24 -28.04
C LYS A 141 -15.32 39.46 -27.97
N ASP A 142 -16.34 39.52 -28.79
CA ASP A 142 -17.22 40.70 -28.87
C ASP A 142 -18.18 40.81 -27.70
N ILE A 143 -18.67 39.69 -27.15
CA ILE A 143 -19.57 39.69 -25.98
C ILE A 143 -18.81 40.19 -24.75
N PHE A 144 -17.62 39.72 -24.48
CA PHE A 144 -16.84 40.16 -23.33
C PHE A 144 -16.48 41.64 -23.41
N LYS A 145 -16.16 42.14 -24.60
CA LYS A 145 -15.90 43.54 -24.84
C LYS A 145 -17.14 44.37 -24.58
N THR A 146 -18.28 43.96 -25.08
CA THR A 146 -19.56 44.67 -24.90
C THR A 146 -19.95 44.72 -23.42
N VAL A 147 -19.83 43.63 -22.69
CA VAL A 147 -20.10 43.60 -21.24
C VAL A 147 -19.12 44.45 -20.45
N SER A 148 -17.85 44.43 -20.80
CA SER A 148 -16.80 45.31 -20.21
C SER A 148 -17.12 46.81 -20.45
N ASP A 149 -17.48 47.16 -21.66
CA ASP A 149 -17.80 48.55 -22.03
C ASP A 149 -19.06 49.06 -21.30
N VAL A 150 -20.08 48.19 -21.10
CA VAL A 150 -21.27 48.51 -20.31
C VAL A 150 -20.91 48.66 -18.84
N LEU A 151 -20.18 47.73 -18.24
CA LEU A 151 -19.75 47.81 -16.84
C LEU A 151 -18.86 49.03 -16.55
N ASN A 152 -17.99 49.38 -17.46
CA ASN A 152 -17.14 50.58 -17.35
C ASN A 152 -17.90 51.89 -17.42
N ARG A 153 -19.09 51.89 -18.07
CA ARG A 153 -19.99 53.07 -18.15
C ARG A 153 -20.91 53.22 -16.96
N LEU A 154 -21.18 52.10 -16.28
CA LEU A 154 -22.03 52.06 -15.08
C LEU A 154 -21.12 52.11 -13.84
N SER A 155 -21.07 53.26 -13.19
CA SER A 155 -20.41 53.36 -11.88
C SER A 155 -21.38 52.79 -10.83
N ILE A 156 -21.12 51.56 -10.39
CA ILE A 156 -21.92 50.90 -9.35
C ILE A 156 -21.07 50.79 -8.09
N ASP A 157 -21.48 51.40 -7.00
CA ASP A 157 -20.73 51.35 -5.74
C ASP A 157 -20.99 50.02 -4.99
N THR A 158 -22.28 49.60 -4.91
CA THR A 158 -22.64 48.41 -4.14
C THR A 158 -23.77 47.61 -4.81
N ILE A 159 -23.59 46.27 -4.82
CA ILE A 159 -24.68 45.34 -5.13
C ILE A 159 -24.93 44.49 -3.88
N ALA A 160 -26.18 44.43 -3.42
CA ALA A 160 -26.58 43.58 -2.33
C ALA A 160 -27.72 42.64 -2.76
N ILE A 161 -27.54 41.34 -2.51
CA ILE A 161 -28.56 40.33 -2.79
C ILE A 161 -28.80 39.56 -1.50
N LYS A 162 -29.98 39.68 -0.93
CA LYS A 162 -30.31 39.01 0.34
C LYS A 162 -30.32 37.49 0.16
N THR A 163 -30.94 37.01 -0.92
CA THR A 163 -30.99 35.56 -1.23
C THR A 163 -30.84 35.33 -2.73
N LEU A 164 -29.84 34.59 -3.13
CA LEU A 164 -29.64 34.10 -4.49
C LEU A 164 -29.68 32.56 -4.47
N LEU A 165 -30.68 31.99 -5.12
CA LEU A 165 -30.85 30.55 -5.27
C LEU A 165 -30.43 30.16 -6.67
N VAL A 166 -29.38 29.35 -6.77
CA VAL A 166 -28.93 28.75 -8.02
C VAL A 166 -29.30 27.27 -7.99
N THR A 167 -30.18 26.88 -8.90
CA THR A 167 -30.59 25.49 -9.10
C THR A 167 -29.95 25.00 -10.39
N HIS A 168 -29.16 23.96 -10.33
CA HIS A 168 -28.64 23.22 -11.49
C HIS A 168 -29.36 21.88 -11.58
N LYS A 169 -30.01 21.63 -12.70
CA LYS A 169 -30.68 20.37 -12.98
C LYS A 169 -30.10 19.77 -14.25
N GLN A 170 -29.47 18.60 -14.11
CA GLN A 170 -28.95 17.79 -15.20
C GLN A 170 -29.70 16.46 -15.21
N ASP A 171 -30.55 16.26 -16.21
CA ASP A 171 -31.51 15.16 -16.30
C ASP A 171 -32.35 15.06 -15.01
N ASP A 172 -32.24 13.97 -14.25
CA ASP A 172 -32.94 13.73 -12.99
C ASP A 172 -32.19 14.23 -11.75
N LYS A 173 -30.96 14.69 -11.89
CA LYS A 173 -30.15 15.17 -10.78
C LYS A 173 -30.34 16.66 -10.57
N LYS A 174 -30.75 17.04 -9.36
CA LYS A 174 -30.94 18.43 -8.96
C LYS A 174 -29.94 18.81 -7.87
N GLN A 175 -29.21 19.88 -8.08
CA GLN A 175 -28.34 20.50 -7.09
C GLN A 175 -28.84 21.92 -6.80
N VAL A 176 -28.84 22.33 -5.54
CA VAL A 176 -29.24 23.65 -5.12
C VAL A 176 -28.12 24.30 -4.33
N LEU A 177 -27.71 25.47 -4.78
CA LEU A 177 -26.76 26.34 -4.11
C LEU A 177 -27.51 27.59 -3.67
N ALA A 178 -27.55 27.88 -2.38
CA ALA A 178 -28.09 29.12 -1.85
C ALA A 178 -26.93 30.04 -1.43
N LEU A 179 -26.93 31.25 -1.98
CA LEU A 179 -26.06 32.34 -1.58
C LEU A 179 -26.89 33.34 -0.79
N MET A 180 -26.47 33.62 0.42
CA MET A 180 -27.16 34.51 1.36
C MET A 180 -26.28 35.73 1.62
N ASP A 181 -26.92 36.88 1.82
CA ASP A 181 -26.30 38.13 2.21
C ASP A 181 -25.11 38.49 1.29
N VAL A 182 -25.28 38.30 -0.02
CA VAL A 182 -24.28 38.65 -1.02
C VAL A 182 -24.13 40.14 -1.08
N SER A 183 -22.95 40.66 -0.82
CA SER A 183 -22.57 42.06 -1.08
C SER A 183 -21.39 42.15 -2.02
N VAL A 184 -21.49 43.02 -3.02
CA VAL A 184 -20.41 43.32 -3.95
C VAL A 184 -20.14 44.81 -3.84
N GLU A 185 -18.93 45.14 -3.39
CA GLU A 185 -18.49 46.54 -3.19
C GLU A 185 -17.55 46.94 -4.35
N GLN A 186 -17.91 48.03 -5.05
CA GLN A 186 -17.13 48.58 -6.17
C GLN A 186 -16.76 47.57 -7.26
N LEU A 187 -17.56 46.51 -7.42
CA LEU A 187 -17.24 45.35 -8.31
C LEU A 187 -15.91 44.69 -8.02
N LYS A 188 -15.38 44.83 -6.79
CA LYS A 188 -14.07 44.30 -6.39
C LYS A 188 -14.20 43.31 -5.25
N LEU A 189 -14.93 43.64 -4.21
CA LEU A 189 -15.03 42.82 -3.01
C LEU A 189 -16.42 42.19 -2.93
N VAL A 190 -16.46 40.86 -2.94
CA VAL A 190 -17.67 40.06 -2.80
C VAL A 190 -17.68 39.38 -1.44
N LYS A 191 -18.66 39.62 -0.61
CA LYS A 191 -18.92 38.88 0.64
C LYS A 191 -20.20 38.11 0.50
N MET A 192 -20.22 36.87 0.94
CA MET A 192 -21.40 36.00 0.86
C MET A 192 -21.35 34.88 1.88
N THR A 193 -22.53 34.36 2.18
CA THR A 193 -22.71 33.12 2.90
C THR A 193 -23.24 32.07 1.92
N VAL A 194 -22.51 31.02 1.67
CA VAL A 194 -22.88 29.92 0.79
C VAL A 194 -23.48 28.81 1.60
N ILE A 195 -24.68 28.34 1.23
CA ILE A 195 -25.30 27.15 1.81
C ILE A 195 -25.39 26.09 0.71
N TYR A 196 -24.65 25.00 0.89
CA TYR A 196 -24.65 23.85 0.00
C TYR A 196 -24.91 22.58 0.78
N ASN A 197 -25.95 21.83 0.41
CA ASN A 197 -26.37 20.62 1.12
C ASN A 197 -26.56 20.83 2.65
N GLY A 198 -27.09 21.98 3.04
CA GLY A 198 -27.35 22.35 4.45
C GLY A 198 -26.10 22.79 5.23
N LYS A 199 -24.95 22.91 4.58
CA LYS A 199 -23.68 23.33 5.18
C LYS A 199 -23.39 24.78 4.83
N THR A 200 -22.92 25.53 5.81
CA THR A 200 -22.66 26.97 5.69
C THR A 200 -21.17 27.25 5.53
N VAL A 201 -20.83 28.03 4.51
CA VAL A 201 -19.50 28.55 4.22
C VAL A 201 -19.60 30.06 4.09
N LYS A 202 -18.82 30.81 4.87
CA LYS A 202 -18.67 32.25 4.65
C LYS A 202 -17.56 32.45 3.65
N ALA A 203 -17.77 33.30 2.67
CA ALA A 203 -16.80 33.60 1.63
C ALA A 203 -16.61 35.11 1.49
N GLU A 204 -15.36 35.52 1.40
CA GLU A 204 -14.94 36.86 1.04
C GLU A 204 -13.99 36.76 -0.14
N VAL A 205 -14.38 37.31 -1.28
CA VAL A 205 -13.62 37.22 -2.54
C VAL A 205 -13.28 38.62 -3.02
N ASN A 206 -12.01 38.91 -3.11
CA ASN A 206 -11.53 40.12 -3.75
C ASN A 206 -11.21 39.81 -5.22
N LEU A 207 -12.04 40.35 -6.09
CA LEU A 207 -11.94 40.18 -7.54
C LEU A 207 -10.89 41.12 -8.18
N GLY A 208 -10.19 41.92 -7.39
CA GLY A 208 -9.27 42.91 -7.93
C GLY A 208 -9.98 43.92 -8.83
N ASP A 209 -9.44 44.16 -10.02
CA ASP A 209 -10.10 44.93 -11.05
C ASP A 209 -10.88 44.01 -12.00
N PHE A 210 -12.16 43.83 -11.76
CA PHE A 210 -13.03 42.99 -12.57
C PHE A 210 -13.08 43.43 -14.06
N ALA A 211 -12.96 44.74 -14.34
CA ALA A 211 -12.85 45.21 -15.70
C ALA A 211 -11.54 44.75 -16.40
N SER A 212 -10.47 44.63 -15.66
CA SER A 212 -9.22 44.02 -16.16
C SER A 212 -9.36 42.53 -16.45
N PHE A 213 -10.10 41.79 -15.63
CA PHE A 213 -10.46 40.38 -15.89
C PHE A 213 -11.22 40.23 -17.20
N MET A 214 -12.28 41.02 -17.37
CA MET A 214 -13.13 41.01 -18.57
C MET A 214 -12.41 41.49 -19.82
N SER A 215 -11.50 42.48 -19.71
CA SER A 215 -10.71 43.05 -20.84
C SER A 215 -9.43 42.30 -21.12
N ARG A 216 -9.19 41.17 -20.47
CA ARG A 216 -8.01 40.33 -20.66
C ARG A 216 -6.69 41.02 -20.40
N ARG A 217 -6.64 41.94 -19.46
CA ARG A 217 -5.37 42.57 -19.09
C ARG A 217 -4.46 41.52 -18.44
N PRO A 218 -3.16 41.51 -18.75
CA PRO A 218 -2.25 40.58 -18.14
C PRO A 218 -2.11 40.82 -16.65
N ASN A 219 -1.80 39.77 -15.92
CA ASN A 219 -1.56 39.77 -14.46
C ASN A 219 -2.79 40.16 -13.62
N TYR A 220 -3.96 39.63 -13.97
CA TYR A 220 -5.15 39.78 -13.16
C TYR A 220 -4.93 39.12 -11.78
N SER A 221 -5.12 39.89 -10.72
CA SER A 221 -4.93 39.44 -9.34
C SER A 221 -6.27 39.26 -8.62
N PHE A 222 -6.38 38.22 -7.80
CA PHE A 222 -7.53 37.95 -6.95
C PHE A 222 -7.09 37.35 -5.62
N SER A 223 -7.99 37.43 -4.64
CA SER A 223 -7.86 36.67 -3.38
C SER A 223 -9.25 36.24 -2.87
N ALA A 224 -9.31 35.13 -2.18
CA ALA A 224 -10.52 34.61 -1.58
C ALA A 224 -10.22 34.01 -0.20
N VAL A 225 -11.11 34.25 0.72
CA VAL A 225 -11.10 33.66 2.06
C VAL A 225 -12.40 32.92 2.27
N PHE A 226 -12.32 31.68 2.72
CA PHE A 226 -13.47 30.85 3.04
C PHE A 226 -13.36 30.38 4.49
N ASP A 227 -14.39 30.64 5.28
CA ASP A 227 -14.48 30.14 6.66
C ASP A 227 -15.60 29.11 6.75
N ALA A 228 -15.25 27.87 7.07
CA ALA A 228 -16.21 26.77 7.21
C ALA A 228 -15.64 25.66 8.12
N PHE A 229 -16.51 24.99 8.88
CA PHE A 229 -16.17 23.78 9.67
C PHE A 229 -15.01 23.96 10.65
N ASP A 230 -14.89 25.13 11.26
CA ASP A 230 -13.76 25.52 12.11
C ASP A 230 -12.41 25.56 11.36
N ALA A 231 -12.45 25.74 10.05
CA ALA A 231 -11.29 25.95 9.21
C ALA A 231 -11.39 27.20 8.38
N ARG A 232 -10.23 27.75 8.04
CA ARG A 232 -10.03 28.91 7.18
C ARG A 232 -9.21 28.50 5.97
N MET A 233 -9.73 28.76 4.79
CA MET A 233 -9.02 28.60 3.53
C MET A 233 -8.76 29.98 2.92
N GLU A 234 -7.52 30.25 2.60
CA GLU A 234 -7.08 31.46 1.91
C GLU A 234 -6.50 31.07 0.56
N LEU A 235 -7.04 31.65 -0.51
CA LEU A 235 -6.59 31.48 -1.87
C LEU A 235 -6.24 32.87 -2.42
N SER A 236 -5.06 33.05 -2.97
CA SER A 236 -4.69 34.29 -3.64
C SER A 236 -3.83 33.97 -4.86
N GLY A 237 -3.85 34.87 -5.83
CA GLY A 237 -3.03 34.63 -7.01
C GLY A 237 -3.11 35.68 -8.08
N THR A 238 -2.39 35.39 -9.16
CA THR A 238 -2.42 36.15 -10.41
C THR A 238 -2.63 35.22 -11.58
N ILE A 239 -3.31 35.69 -12.60
CA ILE A 239 -3.54 34.97 -13.87
C ILE A 239 -3.05 35.89 -14.98
N GLY A 240 -2.08 35.43 -15.78
CA GLY A 240 -1.55 36.22 -16.87
C GLY A 240 -2.51 36.32 -18.06
N ASP A 241 -3.15 35.21 -18.43
CA ASP A 241 -4.21 35.16 -19.43
C ASP A 241 -5.46 34.50 -18.81
N THR A 242 -6.52 35.26 -18.63
CA THR A 242 -7.76 34.82 -18.01
C THR A 242 -8.59 33.85 -18.88
N ILE A 243 -8.22 33.60 -20.12
CA ILE A 243 -8.92 32.67 -21.02
C ILE A 243 -8.27 31.33 -21.06
N ASN A 244 -6.96 31.35 -21.31
CA ASN A 244 -6.19 30.10 -21.42
C ASN A 244 -5.69 29.63 -20.06
N PHE A 245 -5.79 30.49 -19.03
CA PHE A 245 -5.21 30.25 -17.69
C PHE A 245 -3.69 30.00 -17.77
N ASP A 246 -3.02 30.88 -18.55
CA ASP A 246 -1.57 30.85 -18.69
C ASP A 246 -0.92 31.84 -17.72
N ASN A 247 0.33 31.61 -17.39
CA ASN A 247 1.13 32.40 -16.45
C ASN A 247 0.41 32.61 -15.09
N MET A 248 -0.09 31.53 -14.53
CA MET A 248 -0.76 31.53 -13.23
C MET A 248 0.23 31.47 -12.08
N LEU A 249 -0.12 32.15 -11.00
CA LEU A 249 0.50 31.97 -9.69
C LEU A 249 -0.62 31.93 -8.64
N PHE A 250 -0.77 30.80 -7.96
CA PHE A 250 -1.75 30.63 -6.88
C PHE A 250 -1.04 30.26 -5.58
N ASN A 251 -1.48 30.86 -4.48
CA ASN A 251 -1.12 30.50 -3.13
C ASN A 251 -2.38 30.02 -2.43
N LEU A 252 -2.34 28.82 -1.89
CA LEU A 252 -3.41 28.24 -1.10
C LEU A 252 -2.90 27.96 0.32
N SER A 253 -3.64 28.41 1.32
CA SER A 253 -3.45 28.04 2.73
C SER A 253 -4.78 27.54 3.28
N ILE A 254 -4.77 26.39 3.92
CA ILE A 254 -5.92 25.84 4.66
C ILE A 254 -5.46 25.54 6.07
N GLU A 255 -6.08 26.15 7.05
CA GLU A 255 -5.79 25.94 8.47
C GLU A 255 -7.07 25.62 9.22
N GLY A 256 -7.06 24.63 10.08
CA GLY A 256 -8.24 24.23 10.84
C GLY A 256 -7.89 23.56 12.16
N LYS A 257 -8.84 23.65 13.12
CA LYS A 257 -8.66 23.10 14.46
C LYS A 257 -8.92 21.59 14.56
N ASP A 258 -9.63 21.03 13.60
CA ASP A 258 -10.07 19.64 13.65
C ASP A 258 -10.21 19.08 12.24
N LEU A 259 -9.20 18.32 11.79
CA LEU A 259 -9.17 17.68 10.47
C LEU A 259 -10.36 16.72 10.29
N LYS A 260 -10.73 15.98 11.34
CA LYS A 260 -11.83 15.02 11.27
C LYS A 260 -13.16 15.69 10.94
N LYS A 261 -13.47 16.83 11.54
CA LYS A 261 -14.69 17.59 11.25
C LYS A 261 -14.79 17.97 9.77
N ILE A 262 -13.65 18.36 9.16
CA ILE A 262 -13.66 18.72 7.74
C ILE A 262 -13.90 17.49 6.90
N VAL A 263 -13.10 16.43 7.09
CA VAL A 263 -13.18 15.21 6.29
C VAL A 263 -14.56 14.57 6.38
N ASP A 264 -15.15 14.48 7.57
CA ASP A 264 -16.49 13.89 7.81
C ASP A 264 -17.62 14.63 7.06
N ASN A 265 -17.38 15.91 6.67
CA ASN A 265 -18.31 16.67 5.86
C ASN A 265 -18.34 16.27 4.37
N PHE A 266 -17.27 15.64 3.88
CA PHE A 266 -17.12 15.25 2.46
C PHE A 266 -17.12 13.74 2.28
N VAL A 267 -16.39 13.02 3.15
CA VAL A 267 -16.20 11.56 3.06
C VAL A 267 -16.18 10.98 4.47
N LYS A 268 -16.85 9.87 4.69
CA LYS A 268 -16.73 9.14 5.96
C LYS A 268 -15.51 8.21 5.90
N LEU A 269 -14.49 8.56 6.67
CA LEU A 269 -13.28 7.75 6.86
C LEU A 269 -13.15 7.40 8.35
N ASP A 270 -12.94 6.13 8.65
CA ASP A 270 -12.99 5.63 10.04
C ASP A 270 -11.83 6.09 10.93
N LYS A 271 -10.68 6.45 10.36
CA LYS A 271 -9.46 6.73 11.11
C LYS A 271 -8.87 8.12 10.85
N VAL A 272 -9.71 9.15 10.80
CA VAL A 272 -9.22 10.53 10.68
C VAL A 272 -8.96 11.10 12.06
N PRO A 273 -7.77 11.65 12.36
CA PRO A 273 -7.47 12.24 13.65
C PRO A 273 -8.20 13.59 13.82
N ALA A 274 -8.79 13.78 15.01
CA ALA A 274 -9.38 15.06 15.42
C ALA A 274 -8.26 15.99 15.96
N LYS A 275 -7.46 16.57 15.06
CA LYS A 275 -6.30 17.38 15.34
C LYS A 275 -6.32 18.66 14.51
N GLU A 276 -5.67 19.69 15.00
CA GLU A 276 -5.39 20.87 14.19
C GLU A 276 -4.46 20.50 13.02
N PHE A 277 -4.61 21.23 11.93
CA PHE A 277 -3.82 20.98 10.73
C PHE A 277 -3.60 22.27 9.95
N SER A 278 -2.55 22.28 9.15
CA SER A 278 -2.33 23.28 8.11
C SER A 278 -1.89 22.60 6.81
N LEU A 279 -2.34 23.16 5.68
CA LEU A 279 -1.90 22.81 4.34
C LEU A 279 -1.59 24.08 3.59
N LYS A 280 -0.39 24.20 3.04
CA LYS A 280 0.04 25.34 2.22
C LYS A 280 0.64 24.84 0.93
N LEU A 281 0.30 25.50 -0.17
CA LEU A 281 0.90 25.20 -1.46
C LEU A 281 0.96 26.45 -2.35
N ILE A 282 1.90 26.43 -3.29
CA ILE A 282 2.03 27.42 -4.34
C ILE A 282 1.96 26.67 -5.67
N ALA A 283 1.07 27.12 -6.56
CA ALA A 283 0.98 26.60 -7.91
C ALA A 283 1.37 27.69 -8.91
N LYS A 284 2.26 27.37 -9.83
CA LYS A 284 2.78 28.31 -10.84
C LYS A 284 2.91 27.65 -12.21
N GLY A 285 2.49 28.34 -13.25
CA GLY A 285 2.63 27.88 -14.63
C GLY A 285 1.37 28.05 -15.45
N ASP A 286 1.21 27.21 -16.44
CA ASP A 286 0.16 27.27 -17.44
C ASP A 286 -0.64 25.94 -17.41
N LEU A 287 -1.96 26.03 -17.47
CA LEU A 287 -2.80 24.83 -17.62
C LEU A 287 -2.67 24.18 -19.00
N SER A 288 -2.16 24.95 -19.99
CA SER A 288 -1.99 24.47 -21.35
C SER A 288 -0.68 23.71 -21.58
N SER A 289 0.34 23.94 -20.76
CA SER A 289 1.67 23.36 -20.90
C SER A 289 2.14 22.68 -19.62
N GLN A 290 2.61 23.45 -18.65
CA GLN A 290 3.17 22.93 -17.40
C GLN A 290 2.67 23.70 -16.20
N LEU A 291 2.18 22.98 -15.18
CA LEU A 291 1.84 23.52 -13.86
C LEU A 291 2.75 22.91 -12.81
N LYS A 292 3.50 23.73 -12.09
CA LYS A 292 4.32 23.33 -10.94
C LYS A 292 3.62 23.71 -9.66
N VAL A 293 3.50 22.77 -8.73
CA VAL A 293 2.93 22.98 -7.39
C VAL A 293 4.02 22.71 -6.38
N TYR A 294 4.60 23.78 -5.83
CA TYR A 294 5.73 23.68 -4.89
C TYR A 294 5.92 24.99 -4.11
N PRO A 295 6.32 24.93 -2.84
CA PRO A 295 6.26 23.74 -2.01
C PRO A 295 4.82 23.39 -1.63
N ILE A 296 4.53 22.12 -1.49
CA ILE A 296 3.33 21.63 -0.81
C ILE A 296 3.77 21.25 0.61
N THR A 297 3.20 21.88 1.61
CA THR A 297 3.49 21.56 3.01
C THR A 297 2.21 21.27 3.77
N ALA A 298 2.16 20.16 4.50
CA ALA A 298 1.06 19.86 5.40
C ALA A 298 1.61 19.47 6.79
N ILE A 299 0.94 19.96 7.83
CA ILE A 299 1.30 19.71 9.21
C ILE A 299 0.04 19.26 9.95
N LEU A 300 0.17 18.24 10.76
CA LEU A 300 -0.87 17.76 11.65
C LEU A 300 -0.39 17.85 13.10
N GLY A 301 -1.23 18.45 13.96
CA GLY A 301 -0.87 18.74 15.36
C GLY A 301 0.37 19.61 15.47
N GLU A 302 1.08 19.52 16.58
CA GLU A 302 2.38 20.19 16.78
C GLU A 302 3.53 19.42 16.08
N ASN A 303 3.45 19.26 14.75
CA ASN A 303 4.35 18.43 13.92
C ASN A 303 4.29 16.92 14.24
N GLU A 304 3.14 16.42 14.67
CA GLU A 304 2.93 14.98 14.90
C GLU A 304 3.01 14.18 13.62
N ALA A 305 2.55 14.77 12.51
CA ALA A 305 2.87 14.31 11.16
C ALA A 305 3.11 15.52 10.24
N THR A 306 4.05 15.37 9.33
CA THR A 306 4.38 16.39 8.33
C THR A 306 4.48 15.79 6.94
N LEU A 307 4.08 16.58 5.94
CA LEU A 307 4.27 16.30 4.52
C LEU A 307 4.98 17.51 3.88
N SER A 308 6.03 17.26 3.14
CA SER A 308 6.63 18.20 2.20
C SER A 308 6.65 17.56 0.82
N ALA A 309 6.14 18.25 -0.19
CA ALA A 309 6.10 17.68 -1.54
C ALA A 309 6.23 18.77 -2.61
N ASP A 310 6.76 18.37 -3.76
CA ASP A 310 6.80 19.14 -4.98
C ASP A 310 6.17 18.31 -6.11
N MET A 311 5.29 18.93 -6.89
CA MET A 311 4.59 18.26 -7.97
C MET A 311 4.69 19.09 -9.24
N THR A 312 4.94 18.43 -10.37
CA THR A 312 4.86 19.02 -11.69
C THR A 312 3.82 18.25 -12.51
N LEU A 313 2.96 18.98 -13.17
CA LEU A 313 1.93 18.48 -14.07
C LEU A 313 2.25 19.01 -15.47
N ASP A 314 2.56 18.12 -16.39
CA ASP A 314 2.86 18.47 -17.77
C ASP A 314 1.72 18.02 -18.70
N ASP A 315 1.45 18.83 -19.73
CA ASP A 315 0.52 18.53 -20.84
C ASP A 315 -0.88 18.08 -20.43
N LEU A 316 -1.49 18.81 -19.47
CA LEU A 316 -2.82 18.49 -18.90
C LEU A 316 -3.94 18.32 -19.95
N LYS A 317 -3.77 18.89 -21.17
CA LYS A 317 -4.77 18.83 -22.22
C LYS A 317 -4.70 17.59 -23.10
N LYS A 318 -3.57 16.87 -23.10
CA LYS A 318 -3.38 15.67 -23.93
C LYS A 318 -3.21 14.42 -23.08
N GLU A 319 -2.02 14.19 -22.58
CA GLU A 319 -1.65 13.03 -21.80
C GLU A 319 -0.87 13.48 -20.57
N ALA A 320 -1.62 13.88 -19.53
CA ALA A 320 -1.06 14.48 -18.34
C ALA A 320 0.06 13.62 -17.73
N GLN A 321 1.27 14.20 -17.70
CA GLN A 321 2.40 13.62 -16.97
C GLN A 321 2.49 14.27 -15.59
N ILE A 322 2.65 13.46 -14.57
CA ILE A 322 2.78 13.87 -13.18
C ILE A 322 4.18 13.48 -12.71
N ALA A 323 4.98 14.45 -12.30
CA ALA A 323 6.18 14.19 -11.52
C ALA A 323 5.93 14.64 -10.07
N LEU A 324 6.21 13.78 -9.11
CA LEU A 324 5.99 14.02 -7.69
C LEU A 324 7.21 13.61 -6.89
N THR A 325 7.72 14.52 -6.07
CA THR A 325 8.60 14.20 -4.95
C THR A 325 7.88 14.54 -3.66
N ALA A 326 7.93 13.66 -2.66
CA ALA A 326 7.30 13.92 -1.37
C ALA A 326 8.06 13.25 -0.23
N ASP A 327 8.12 13.95 0.90
CA ASP A 327 8.64 13.46 2.17
C ASP A 327 7.51 13.53 3.22
N VAL A 328 7.25 12.40 3.84
CA VAL A 328 6.25 12.26 4.91
C VAL A 328 6.97 11.82 6.18
N GLN A 329 6.66 12.45 7.30
CA GLN A 329 7.15 12.04 8.61
C GLN A 329 5.98 11.90 9.58
N ILE A 330 5.94 10.81 10.31
CA ILE A 330 5.01 10.56 11.42
C ILE A 330 5.88 10.39 12.67
N THR A 331 5.84 11.36 13.56
CA THR A 331 6.70 11.40 14.77
C THR A 331 5.95 10.99 16.02
N ASP A 332 4.63 11.24 16.09
CA ASP A 332 3.82 10.92 17.25
C ASP A 332 3.42 9.46 17.30
N ALA A 333 3.75 8.79 18.41
CA ALA A 333 3.49 7.36 18.57
C ALA A 333 1.99 7.02 18.71
N LYS A 334 1.16 7.95 19.23
CA LYS A 334 -0.29 7.72 19.37
C LYS A 334 -0.97 7.82 18.02
N LEU A 335 -0.57 8.81 17.22
CA LEU A 335 -1.04 8.98 15.85
C LEU A 335 -0.65 7.76 15.00
N ALA A 336 0.60 7.33 15.04
CA ALA A 336 1.08 6.17 14.32
C ALA A 336 0.30 4.89 14.70
N ARG A 337 0.07 4.69 16.00
CA ARG A 337 -0.68 3.53 16.53
C ARG A 337 -2.14 3.49 16.04
N LEU A 338 -2.79 4.63 15.77
CA LEU A 338 -4.13 4.69 15.18
C LEU A 338 -4.20 3.91 13.86
N TYR A 339 -3.12 3.89 13.12
CA TYR A 339 -2.99 3.17 11.84
C TYR A 339 -2.30 1.80 11.99
N GLY A 340 -1.97 1.37 13.19
CA GLY A 340 -1.27 0.11 13.45
C GLY A 340 0.21 0.13 13.07
N ILE A 341 0.81 1.31 12.96
CA ILE A 341 2.24 1.52 12.61
C ILE A 341 2.99 2.20 13.76
N LYS A 342 4.30 2.19 13.70
CA LYS A 342 5.19 2.98 14.55
C LYS A 342 5.59 4.30 13.88
N PRO A 343 6.12 5.27 14.61
CA PRO A 343 6.72 6.46 14.03
C PRO A 343 7.70 6.10 12.92
N MET A 344 7.54 6.74 11.75
CA MET A 344 8.32 6.43 10.56
C MET A 344 8.38 7.62 9.60
N SER A 345 9.31 7.56 8.67
CA SER A 345 9.38 8.48 7.54
C SER A 345 9.27 7.73 6.21
N ALA A 346 8.72 8.41 5.22
CA ALA A 346 8.63 7.94 3.84
C ALA A 346 9.08 9.06 2.90
N SER A 347 9.92 8.73 1.91
CA SER A 347 10.32 9.63 0.84
C SER A 347 9.98 8.97 -0.49
N VAL A 348 9.27 9.67 -1.36
CA VAL A 348 8.88 9.18 -2.68
C VAL A 348 9.35 10.13 -3.77
N ASP A 349 9.79 9.57 -4.89
CA ASP A 349 10.07 10.25 -6.15
C ASP A 349 9.48 9.40 -7.27
N MET A 350 8.51 9.95 -7.98
CA MET A 350 7.84 9.24 -9.06
C MET A 350 7.48 10.16 -10.23
N ILE A 351 7.40 9.58 -11.41
CA ILE A 351 6.92 10.22 -12.62
C ILE A 351 6.02 9.27 -13.40
N GLY A 352 4.96 9.77 -13.99
CA GLY A 352 4.07 8.93 -14.79
C GLY A 352 2.81 9.63 -15.24
N ASN A 353 1.96 8.85 -15.87
CA ASN A 353 0.62 9.24 -16.31
C ASN A 353 -0.43 8.23 -15.79
N MET A 354 -1.66 8.32 -16.30
CA MET A 354 -2.75 7.42 -15.90
C MET A 354 -2.53 5.96 -16.32
N GLN A 355 -1.57 5.69 -17.22
CA GLN A 355 -1.28 4.35 -17.75
C GLN A 355 -0.01 3.75 -17.16
N ASN A 356 1.02 4.57 -16.98
CA ASN A 356 2.32 4.12 -16.53
C ASN A 356 2.91 5.05 -15.47
N ILE A 357 3.34 4.48 -14.34
CA ILE A 357 3.99 5.20 -13.25
C ILE A 357 5.36 4.59 -13.03
N THR A 358 6.40 5.40 -13.16
CA THR A 358 7.77 5.03 -12.78
C THR A 358 8.02 5.54 -11.37
N LEU A 359 8.28 4.62 -10.47
CA LEU A 359 8.74 4.90 -9.11
C LEU A 359 10.27 4.95 -9.14
N ASN A 360 10.85 6.15 -9.20
CA ASN A 360 12.29 6.34 -9.17
C ASN A 360 12.84 5.92 -7.81
N LYS A 361 12.11 6.27 -6.74
CA LYS A 361 12.50 5.99 -5.36
C LYS A 361 11.27 5.98 -4.46
N LEU A 362 11.16 4.96 -3.62
CA LEU A 362 10.38 4.97 -2.39
C LEU A 362 11.29 4.50 -1.27
N MET A 363 11.55 5.35 -0.30
CA MET A 363 12.34 5.02 0.87
C MET A 363 11.44 5.09 2.11
N LEU A 364 11.40 4.00 2.86
CA LEU A 364 10.74 3.94 4.16
C LEU A 364 11.80 3.78 5.24
N SER A 365 11.67 4.51 6.34
CA SER A 365 12.58 4.39 7.49
C SER A 365 11.79 4.40 8.78
N GLY A 366 12.02 3.41 9.62
CA GLY A 366 11.39 3.26 10.93
C GLY A 366 12.35 2.57 11.90
N GLY A 367 12.53 3.10 13.10
CA GLY A 367 13.51 2.56 14.04
C GLY A 367 14.91 2.51 13.44
N LYS A 368 15.47 1.30 13.32
CA LYS A 368 16.75 1.03 12.64
C LYS A 368 16.55 0.55 11.19
N SER A 369 15.33 0.24 10.82
CA SER A 369 15.00 -0.39 9.55
C SER A 369 14.87 0.62 8.41
N ASP A 370 15.32 0.21 7.24
CA ASP A 370 15.17 0.93 5.97
C ASP A 370 14.65 0.00 4.88
N ILE A 371 13.82 0.55 4.00
CA ILE A 371 13.37 -0.11 2.77
C ILE A 371 13.52 0.89 1.63
N LEU A 372 14.29 0.54 0.64
CA LEU A 372 14.39 1.29 -0.61
C LEU A 372 13.74 0.49 -1.73
N MET A 373 12.81 1.11 -2.43
CA MET A 373 12.08 0.50 -3.55
C MET A 373 12.16 1.42 -4.77
N ASN A 374 12.31 0.83 -5.93
CA ASN A 374 12.08 1.46 -7.22
C ASN A 374 11.30 0.51 -8.13
N GLY A 375 10.73 1.02 -9.22
CA GLY A 375 9.99 0.15 -10.12
C GLY A 375 9.10 0.88 -11.11
N LEU A 376 8.35 0.06 -11.85
CA LEU A 376 7.37 0.51 -12.85
C LEU A 376 6.03 -0.11 -12.53
N VAL A 377 4.98 0.68 -12.57
CA VAL A 377 3.58 0.23 -12.49
C VAL A 377 2.93 0.52 -13.84
N SER A 378 2.38 -0.48 -14.49
CA SER A 378 1.58 -0.34 -15.71
C SER A 378 0.12 -0.65 -15.42
N LEU A 379 -0.75 0.27 -15.82
CA LEU A 379 -2.20 0.23 -15.66
C LEU A 379 -2.91 0.06 -17.01
N THR A 380 -2.18 -0.32 -18.06
CA THR A 380 -2.71 -0.46 -19.43
C THR A 380 -3.62 -1.66 -19.59
N ASP A 381 -3.37 -2.71 -18.85
CA ASP A 381 -4.15 -3.95 -18.90
C ASP A 381 -5.22 -3.97 -17.80
N SER A 382 -6.19 -4.88 -17.94
CA SER A 382 -7.25 -5.08 -16.95
C SER A 382 -6.72 -5.51 -15.57
N VAL A 383 -5.52 -6.10 -15.53
CA VAL A 383 -4.78 -6.45 -14.31
C VAL A 383 -3.50 -5.63 -14.28
N PRO A 384 -3.31 -4.75 -13.30
CA PRO A 384 -2.11 -3.95 -13.17
C PRO A 384 -0.85 -4.82 -13.13
N ALA A 385 0.22 -4.34 -13.78
CA ALA A 385 1.52 -5.00 -13.77
C ALA A 385 2.55 -4.14 -13.00
N ILE A 386 3.29 -4.76 -12.10
CA ILE A 386 4.31 -4.11 -11.27
C ILE A 386 5.65 -4.78 -11.54
N LYS A 387 6.67 -3.96 -11.85
CA LYS A 387 8.05 -4.42 -11.86
C LYS A 387 8.83 -3.64 -10.81
N THR A 388 9.40 -4.32 -9.81
CA THR A 388 10.00 -3.63 -8.67
C THR A 388 11.28 -4.29 -8.17
N GLN A 389 12.19 -3.44 -7.67
CA GLN A 389 13.35 -3.84 -6.91
C GLN A 389 13.25 -3.27 -5.50
N ILE A 390 13.53 -4.09 -4.50
CA ILE A 390 13.46 -3.74 -3.08
C ILE A 390 14.82 -4.04 -2.45
N VAL A 391 15.38 -3.07 -1.76
CA VAL A 391 16.64 -3.23 -1.05
C VAL A 391 16.48 -2.73 0.38
N SER A 392 16.97 -3.51 1.34
CA SER A 392 17.07 -3.13 2.74
C SER A 392 18.45 -3.44 3.27
N ARG A 393 19.05 -2.54 4.05
CA ARG A 393 20.28 -2.81 4.79
C ARG A 393 19.97 -3.53 6.10
N TYR A 394 18.93 -3.09 6.78
CA TYR A 394 18.44 -3.68 8.02
C TYR A 394 16.92 -3.69 8.02
N PHE A 395 16.32 -4.82 8.31
CA PHE A 395 14.88 -5.00 8.35
C PHE A 395 14.44 -5.71 9.64
N ASP A 396 13.70 -5.01 10.46
CA ASP A 396 12.92 -5.56 11.58
C ASP A 396 11.46 -5.14 11.37
N ILE A 397 10.58 -6.09 11.14
CA ILE A 397 9.16 -5.82 10.96
C ILE A 397 8.56 -5.06 12.14
N ASN A 398 9.11 -5.28 13.34
CA ASN A 398 8.67 -4.58 14.54
C ASN A 398 9.03 -3.09 14.57
N ASP A 399 9.88 -2.62 13.69
CA ASP A 399 10.16 -1.18 13.53
C ASP A 399 9.04 -0.44 12.81
N PHE A 400 8.21 -1.15 12.04
CA PHE A 400 7.12 -0.58 11.26
C PHE A 400 5.73 -0.84 11.86
N ILE A 401 5.51 -2.01 12.46
CA ILE A 401 4.20 -2.44 12.95
C ILE A 401 4.09 -2.19 14.45
N ALA A 402 3.05 -1.45 14.87
CA ALA A 402 2.67 -1.37 16.27
C ALA A 402 1.86 -2.62 16.63
N HIS A 403 2.42 -3.49 17.45
CA HIS A 403 1.62 -4.58 18.02
C HIS A 403 0.50 -3.98 18.87
N ALA A 404 -0.70 -4.53 18.78
CA ALA A 404 -1.74 -4.26 19.75
C ALA A 404 -1.17 -4.59 21.14
N GLU A 405 -1.26 -3.64 22.10
CA GLU A 405 -0.89 -4.00 23.47
C GLU A 405 -1.72 -5.23 23.86
N PRO A 406 -1.10 -6.29 24.38
CA PRO A 406 -1.85 -7.36 24.94
C PRO A 406 -2.81 -6.73 25.95
N VAL A 407 -4.09 -6.98 25.79
CA VAL A 407 -5.12 -6.55 26.76
C VAL A 407 -4.78 -7.24 28.07
N ALA A 408 -3.98 -6.58 28.89
CA ALA A 408 -3.29 -7.13 30.06
C ALA A 408 -4.21 -7.48 31.22
N LYS A 409 -5.50 -7.73 30.96
CA LYS A 409 -6.49 -8.15 31.95
C LYS A 409 -7.37 -9.34 31.57
N LYS A 410 -7.19 -9.96 30.40
CA LYS A 410 -7.88 -11.22 30.08
C LYS A 410 -6.94 -12.38 29.73
N GLN A 411 -5.64 -12.15 29.63
CA GLN A 411 -4.68 -13.23 29.33
C GLN A 411 -4.23 -14.01 30.56
N ASN A 412 -4.31 -13.45 31.77
CA ASN A 412 -4.00 -14.23 32.98
C ASN A 412 -5.10 -15.24 33.37
N GLU A 413 -6.33 -15.11 32.81
CA GLU A 413 -7.37 -16.10 32.98
C GLU A 413 -7.49 -17.09 31.80
N MET A 414 -6.86 -16.78 30.63
CA MET A 414 -6.80 -17.67 29.47
C MET A 414 -5.48 -18.42 29.32
N ALA A 415 -4.42 -18.02 30.01
CA ALA A 415 -3.13 -18.74 29.97
C ALA A 415 -3.18 -20.08 30.72
N ASP A 416 -4.13 -20.27 31.63
CA ASP A 416 -4.39 -21.55 32.33
C ASP A 416 -5.45 -22.45 31.66
N ALA A 417 -6.08 -21.95 30.58
CA ALA A 417 -7.10 -22.68 29.83
C ALA A 417 -6.79 -22.69 28.30
N GLN A 418 -5.51 -22.75 27.90
CA GLN A 418 -5.20 -23.22 26.55
C GLN A 418 -5.59 -24.69 26.53
N ASP A 419 -6.71 -24.99 25.87
CA ASP A 419 -7.16 -26.34 25.58
C ASP A 419 -6.02 -27.07 24.87
N LYS A 420 -5.28 -27.87 25.64
CA LYS A 420 -4.11 -28.63 25.16
C LYS A 420 -4.48 -29.66 24.09
N SER A 421 -5.76 -29.74 23.73
CA SER A 421 -6.32 -30.60 22.70
C SER A 421 -6.58 -29.89 21.37
N ALA A 422 -6.35 -28.58 21.27
CA ALA A 422 -6.59 -27.84 20.02
C ALA A 422 -5.63 -28.30 18.90
N PRO A 423 -6.13 -28.55 17.68
CA PRO A 423 -5.28 -28.92 16.54
C PRO A 423 -4.20 -27.90 16.27
N LEU A 424 -2.97 -28.34 15.97
CA LEU A 424 -1.85 -27.49 15.63
C LEU A 424 -2.05 -26.83 14.27
N PHE A 425 -2.64 -27.57 13.30
CA PHE A 425 -2.87 -27.10 11.94
C PHE A 425 -4.27 -26.52 11.79
N SER A 426 -4.36 -25.21 11.53
CA SER A 426 -5.62 -24.50 11.30
C SER A 426 -6.30 -24.97 9.99
N ASP A 427 -7.62 -25.20 10.06
CA ASP A 427 -8.48 -25.51 8.91
C ASP A 427 -9.09 -24.25 8.28
N ALA A 428 -8.77 -23.06 8.80
CA ALA A 428 -9.22 -21.79 8.26
C ALA A 428 -8.73 -21.61 6.80
N LYS A 429 -9.67 -21.31 5.92
CA LYS A 429 -9.38 -21.17 4.48
C LYS A 429 -8.56 -19.92 4.21
N ILE A 430 -7.56 -20.06 3.34
CA ILE A 430 -6.68 -19.00 2.90
C ILE A 430 -7.27 -18.37 1.64
N ASP A 431 -7.50 -17.06 1.67
CA ASP A 431 -7.95 -16.32 0.49
C ASP A 431 -6.76 -15.92 -0.40
N PHE A 432 -6.65 -16.57 -1.54
CA PHE A 432 -5.65 -16.27 -2.58
C PHE A 432 -6.14 -15.25 -3.63
N SER A 433 -7.34 -14.68 -3.48
CA SER A 433 -7.93 -13.80 -4.50
C SER A 433 -7.07 -12.55 -4.78
N ALA A 434 -6.38 -12.06 -3.76
CA ALA A 434 -5.48 -10.91 -3.89
C ALA A 434 -4.34 -11.15 -4.89
N LEU A 435 -3.86 -12.39 -5.04
CA LEU A 435 -2.78 -12.74 -5.98
C LEU A 435 -3.22 -12.65 -7.46
N LYS A 436 -4.52 -12.61 -7.73
CA LYS A 436 -5.07 -12.48 -9.09
C LYS A 436 -5.30 -11.03 -9.50
N ARG A 437 -5.20 -10.08 -8.55
CA ARG A 437 -5.49 -8.67 -8.79
C ARG A 437 -4.31 -7.88 -9.33
N VAL A 438 -3.12 -8.48 -9.35
CA VAL A 438 -1.88 -7.83 -9.78
C VAL A 438 -0.95 -8.85 -10.41
N ASN A 439 -0.29 -8.44 -11.49
CA ASN A 439 0.88 -9.15 -12.02
C ASN A 439 2.12 -8.44 -11.49
N ALA A 440 3.15 -9.20 -11.09
CA ALA A 440 4.37 -8.61 -10.54
C ALA A 440 5.62 -9.35 -11.02
N GLU A 441 6.67 -8.60 -11.28
CA GLU A 441 8.04 -9.09 -11.37
C GLU A 441 8.84 -8.37 -10.29
N PHE A 442 9.47 -9.11 -9.39
CA PHE A 442 10.13 -8.52 -8.23
C PHE A 442 11.49 -9.13 -7.96
N ALA A 443 12.38 -8.29 -7.44
CA ALA A 443 13.62 -8.71 -6.82
C ALA A 443 13.77 -7.96 -5.49
N ALA A 444 14.04 -8.69 -4.42
CA ALA A 444 14.24 -8.11 -3.11
C ALA A 444 15.51 -8.62 -2.46
N THR A 445 16.27 -7.72 -1.83
CA THR A 445 17.47 -8.02 -1.07
C THR A 445 17.40 -7.34 0.30
N ALA A 446 17.65 -8.10 1.36
CA ALA A 446 17.87 -7.56 2.69
C ALA A 446 19.23 -8.09 3.20
N GLN A 447 20.11 -7.17 3.63
CA GLN A 447 21.42 -7.58 4.14
C GLN A 447 21.28 -8.21 5.52
N TYR A 448 20.44 -7.60 6.36
CA TYR A 448 20.17 -8.08 7.72
C TYR A 448 18.67 -8.03 7.98
N ILE A 449 18.12 -9.19 8.30
CA ILE A 449 16.73 -9.34 8.75
C ILE A 449 16.77 -9.81 10.20
N LYS A 450 16.11 -9.10 11.08
CA LYS A 450 15.97 -9.52 12.46
C LYS A 450 14.84 -10.54 12.59
N VAL A 451 15.24 -11.76 12.93
CA VAL A 451 14.31 -12.84 13.26
C VAL A 451 14.51 -13.21 14.73
N PRO A 452 13.45 -13.47 15.49
CA PRO A 452 13.60 -13.98 16.86
C PRO A 452 14.53 -15.20 16.87
N GLN A 453 15.49 -15.25 17.80
CA GLN A 453 16.43 -16.36 18.02
C GLN A 453 17.51 -16.60 16.96
N ILE A 454 17.48 -15.93 15.82
CA ILE A 454 18.53 -16.05 14.79
C ILE A 454 19.00 -14.65 14.42
N ASP A 455 20.27 -14.37 14.72
CA ASP A 455 20.89 -13.08 14.38
C ASP A 455 21.50 -13.12 12.98
N ASN A 456 21.59 -11.98 12.31
CA ASN A 456 22.30 -11.78 11.04
C ASN A 456 21.83 -12.63 9.86
N ILE A 457 20.51 -12.72 9.67
CA ILE A 457 19.97 -13.33 8.46
C ILE A 457 19.96 -12.29 7.33
N GLY A 458 20.55 -12.67 6.19
CA GLY A 458 20.39 -11.95 4.93
C GLY A 458 19.50 -12.74 3.98
N MET A 459 18.76 -12.05 3.10
CA MET A 459 17.90 -12.68 2.12
C MET A 459 18.03 -11.99 0.76
N ALA A 460 18.03 -12.80 -0.29
CA ALA A 460 17.82 -12.34 -1.65
C ALA A 460 16.74 -13.22 -2.30
N VAL A 461 15.73 -12.61 -2.89
CA VAL A 461 14.64 -13.30 -3.56
C VAL A 461 14.28 -12.60 -4.87
N ALA A 462 14.04 -13.38 -5.92
CA ALA A 462 13.50 -12.86 -7.18
C ALA A 462 12.44 -13.81 -7.71
N GLY A 463 11.42 -13.24 -8.33
CA GLY A 463 10.32 -14.04 -8.82
C GLY A 463 9.29 -13.23 -9.60
N LYS A 464 8.22 -13.93 -9.99
CA LYS A 464 7.13 -13.40 -10.79
C LYS A 464 5.79 -13.89 -10.24
N LEU A 465 4.82 -13.01 -10.27
CA LEU A 465 3.41 -13.31 -10.02
C LEU A 465 2.62 -12.99 -11.29
N VAL A 466 1.98 -13.99 -11.87
CA VAL A 466 1.17 -13.82 -13.09
C VAL A 466 -0.14 -14.56 -12.91
N ASN A 467 -1.25 -13.85 -12.94
CA ASN A 467 -2.61 -14.40 -12.85
C ASN A 467 -2.79 -15.39 -11.67
N GLY A 468 -2.24 -15.02 -10.50
CA GLY A 468 -2.29 -15.85 -9.29
C GLY A 468 -1.25 -16.98 -9.22
N ASN A 469 -0.35 -17.08 -10.20
CA ASN A 469 0.79 -17.99 -10.17
C ASN A 469 2.03 -17.24 -9.72
N LEU A 470 2.50 -17.53 -8.52
CA LEU A 470 3.75 -17.02 -7.98
C LEU A 470 4.86 -18.03 -8.26
N ALA A 471 5.91 -17.60 -8.96
CA ALA A 471 7.14 -18.34 -9.12
C ALA A 471 8.28 -17.54 -8.44
N VAL A 472 8.93 -18.13 -7.46
CA VAL A 472 10.17 -17.66 -6.87
C VAL A 472 11.31 -18.37 -7.56
N ASP A 473 11.90 -17.71 -8.56
CA ASP A 473 12.92 -18.29 -9.43
C ASP A 473 14.24 -18.48 -8.69
N SER A 474 14.53 -17.58 -7.75
CA SER A 474 15.71 -17.67 -6.88
C SER A 474 15.39 -17.17 -5.47
N LEU A 475 15.78 -17.96 -4.50
CA LEU A 475 15.78 -17.61 -3.08
C LEU A 475 17.16 -17.95 -2.53
N THR A 476 17.80 -16.98 -1.88
CA THR A 476 19.03 -17.21 -1.12
C THR A 476 18.83 -16.66 0.28
N VAL A 477 18.98 -17.51 1.28
CA VAL A 477 18.99 -17.11 2.70
C VAL A 477 20.42 -17.28 3.19
N ARG A 478 21.03 -16.19 3.67
CA ARG A 478 22.34 -16.20 4.29
C ARG A 478 22.17 -16.12 5.79
N THR A 479 22.86 -16.97 6.49
CA THR A 479 22.92 -17.00 7.95
C THR A 479 24.39 -16.97 8.39
N PRO A 480 24.70 -16.74 9.66
CA PRO A 480 26.06 -16.95 10.17
C PRO A 480 26.57 -18.36 9.90
N ALA A 481 25.67 -19.33 9.86
CA ALA A 481 25.97 -20.73 9.57
C ALA A 481 26.30 -21.02 8.08
N GLY A 482 25.92 -20.14 7.16
CA GLY A 482 26.09 -20.38 5.72
C GLY A 482 24.89 -19.92 4.89
N SER A 483 24.77 -20.43 3.68
CA SER A 483 23.69 -20.06 2.77
C SER A 483 22.79 -21.24 2.37
N ILE A 484 21.50 -20.97 2.32
CA ILE A 484 20.48 -21.87 1.77
C ILE A 484 19.96 -21.23 0.49
N LYS A 485 19.97 -22.00 -0.59
CA LYS A 485 19.51 -21.55 -1.91
C LYS A 485 18.32 -22.39 -2.36
N GLY A 486 17.46 -21.83 -3.17
CA GLY A 486 16.34 -22.58 -3.69
C GLY A 486 15.37 -21.77 -4.51
N GLY A 487 14.18 -22.34 -4.69
CA GLY A 487 13.06 -21.72 -5.34
C GLY A 487 11.74 -22.29 -4.81
N ALA A 488 10.67 -21.57 -5.07
CA ALA A 488 9.32 -21.97 -4.68
C ALA A 488 8.31 -21.58 -5.77
N SER A 489 7.22 -22.31 -5.87
CA SER A 489 6.10 -21.90 -6.68
C SER A 489 4.78 -22.09 -5.92
N LEU A 490 3.86 -21.17 -6.13
CA LEU A 490 2.48 -21.26 -5.68
C LEU A 490 1.57 -21.03 -6.88
N ASN A 491 0.79 -22.03 -7.25
CA ASN A 491 -0.27 -21.89 -8.24
C ASN A 491 -1.61 -21.72 -7.50
N ALA A 492 -2.09 -20.50 -7.42
CA ALA A 492 -3.38 -20.13 -6.86
C ALA A 492 -4.41 -19.75 -7.95
N SER A 493 -4.12 -20.01 -9.22
CA SER A 493 -5.10 -19.84 -10.31
C SER A 493 -6.27 -20.81 -10.17
N GLN A 494 -6.04 -21.94 -9.52
CA GLN A 494 -7.01 -23.00 -9.21
C GLN A 494 -7.15 -23.19 -7.70
N ILE A 495 -8.28 -23.75 -7.27
CA ILE A 495 -8.51 -24.17 -5.88
C ILE A 495 -8.81 -25.69 -5.93
N PRO A 496 -8.12 -26.50 -5.15
CA PRO A 496 -7.06 -26.17 -4.17
C PRO A 496 -5.76 -25.71 -4.83
N ALA A 497 -5.10 -24.71 -4.20
CA ALA A 497 -3.81 -24.19 -4.66
C ALA A 497 -2.71 -25.25 -4.53
N THR A 498 -1.68 -25.18 -5.37
CA THR A 498 -0.51 -26.07 -5.30
C THR A 498 0.74 -25.30 -4.94
N ILE A 499 1.56 -25.85 -4.07
CA ILE A 499 2.86 -25.30 -3.66
C ILE A 499 3.96 -26.31 -3.98
N GLN A 500 5.08 -25.82 -4.52
CA GLN A 500 6.32 -26.57 -4.66
C GLN A 500 7.45 -25.80 -4.00
N LEU A 501 8.35 -26.48 -3.32
CA LEU A 501 9.52 -25.92 -2.64
C LEU A 501 10.72 -26.80 -2.91
N ASN A 502 11.79 -26.18 -3.41
CA ASN A 502 13.09 -26.82 -3.60
C ASN A 502 14.13 -25.97 -2.87
N MET A 503 14.85 -26.55 -1.91
CA MET A 503 15.89 -25.84 -1.17
C MET A 503 17.12 -26.73 -1.01
N LEU A 504 18.28 -26.14 -1.18
CA LEU A 504 19.57 -26.77 -1.08
C LEU A 504 20.50 -25.92 -0.22
N SER A 505 21.24 -26.55 0.69
CA SER A 505 22.38 -25.92 1.33
C SER A 505 23.63 -26.76 1.13
N GLU A 506 24.75 -26.06 1.00
CA GLU A 506 26.08 -26.64 1.06
C GLU A 506 26.76 -26.08 2.30
N GLU A 507 27.23 -26.93 3.22
CA GLU A 507 27.98 -26.54 4.41
C GLU A 507 27.36 -25.44 5.28
N LEU A 508 26.33 -25.82 6.04
CA LEU A 508 25.83 -24.97 7.13
C LEU A 508 26.60 -25.26 8.40
N ASP A 509 27.36 -24.31 8.90
CA ASP A 509 28.05 -24.40 10.20
C ASP A 509 27.03 -24.34 11.33
N LEU A 510 26.75 -25.48 11.96
CA LEU A 510 25.74 -25.58 13.01
C LEU A 510 26.17 -24.90 14.32
N ASP A 511 27.47 -24.70 14.53
CA ASP A 511 28.01 -23.99 15.69
C ASP A 511 27.63 -22.52 15.67
N ALA A 512 27.44 -21.96 14.49
CA ALA A 512 26.98 -20.58 14.34
C ALA A 512 25.48 -20.38 14.62
N ILE A 513 24.72 -21.46 14.78
CA ILE A 513 23.29 -21.42 15.12
C ILE A 513 23.13 -21.47 16.63
N LYS A 514 22.82 -20.34 17.24
CA LYS A 514 22.72 -20.16 18.70
C LYS A 514 21.90 -21.22 19.43
N LEU A 515 20.83 -21.72 18.79
CA LEU A 515 19.97 -22.75 19.34
C LEU A 515 20.68 -24.13 19.43
N ILE A 516 21.66 -24.39 18.58
CA ILE A 516 22.37 -25.67 18.40
C ILE A 516 23.80 -25.60 18.94
N ALA A 517 24.41 -24.42 18.95
CA ALA A 517 25.80 -24.19 19.36
C ALA A 517 26.12 -24.67 20.80
N GLU A 518 25.13 -24.82 21.65
CA GLU A 518 25.31 -25.38 22.98
C GLU A 518 25.34 -26.93 23.00
N GLN A 519 25.03 -27.59 21.88
CA GLN A 519 24.94 -29.03 21.78
C GLN A 519 25.97 -29.68 20.90
N VAL A 520 26.54 -28.95 19.93
CA VAL A 520 27.50 -29.47 18.98
C VAL A 520 28.68 -28.51 18.82
N GLN A 521 29.82 -29.02 18.29
CA GLN A 521 31.00 -28.23 17.97
C GLN A 521 31.69 -28.80 16.73
N GLY A 522 32.08 -27.89 15.79
CA GLY A 522 32.75 -28.25 14.55
C GLY A 522 31.86 -29.03 13.57
N VAL A 523 30.56 -28.82 13.60
CA VAL A 523 29.58 -29.63 12.86
C VAL A 523 28.99 -28.82 11.70
N ASN A 524 29.07 -29.37 10.49
CA ASN A 524 28.40 -28.79 9.32
C ASN A 524 27.19 -29.65 8.89
N ALA A 525 26.21 -29.01 8.26
CA ALA A 525 25.06 -29.68 7.67
C ALA A 525 24.87 -29.36 6.20
N LEU A 526 24.50 -30.36 5.42
CA LEU A 526 24.04 -30.23 4.04
C LEU A 526 22.55 -30.60 3.99
N THR A 527 21.75 -29.82 3.30
CA THR A 527 20.30 -30.07 3.17
C THR A 527 19.88 -30.13 1.71
N ASP A 528 18.96 -31.03 1.36
CA ASP A 528 18.24 -31.06 0.08
C ASP A 528 16.77 -31.34 0.39
N LEU A 529 15.92 -30.33 0.15
CA LEU A 529 14.48 -30.36 0.40
C LEU A 529 13.75 -30.23 -0.93
N LYS A 530 12.90 -31.19 -1.25
CA LYS A 530 12.02 -31.18 -2.43
C LYS A 530 10.62 -31.53 -1.97
N LEU A 531 9.78 -30.52 -1.79
CA LEU A 531 8.44 -30.67 -1.24
C LEU A 531 7.38 -30.15 -2.20
N SER A 532 6.25 -30.80 -2.23
CA SER A 532 5.07 -30.35 -2.96
C SER A 532 3.82 -30.62 -2.14
N THR A 533 2.84 -29.74 -2.25
CA THR A 533 1.56 -29.91 -1.58
C THR A 533 0.44 -29.22 -2.33
N ARG A 534 -0.80 -29.54 -1.95
CA ARG A 534 -2.00 -28.88 -2.45
C ARG A 534 -3.01 -28.65 -1.34
N GLY A 535 -3.70 -27.50 -1.36
CA GLY A 535 -4.65 -27.21 -0.30
C GLY A 535 -5.26 -25.83 -0.41
N ASP A 536 -6.12 -25.53 0.55
CA ASP A 536 -6.73 -24.21 0.74
C ASP A 536 -6.70 -23.77 2.22
N SER A 537 -6.03 -24.56 3.08
CA SER A 537 -5.81 -24.28 4.50
C SER A 537 -4.47 -24.88 4.93
N ILE A 538 -3.92 -24.46 6.08
CA ILE A 538 -2.68 -25.03 6.64
C ILE A 538 -2.83 -26.54 6.83
N LYS A 539 -3.98 -26.98 7.36
CA LYS A 539 -4.28 -28.40 7.55
C LYS A 539 -4.31 -29.17 6.24
N SER A 540 -4.95 -28.62 5.19
CA SER A 540 -5.00 -29.30 3.90
C SER A 540 -3.63 -29.37 3.23
N PHE A 541 -2.77 -28.35 3.40
CA PHE A 541 -1.37 -28.40 2.94
C PHE A 541 -0.57 -29.47 3.68
N ALA A 542 -0.71 -29.59 5.00
CA ALA A 542 -0.06 -30.62 5.80
C ALA A 542 -0.52 -32.02 5.36
N ASN A 543 -1.82 -32.22 5.16
CA ASN A 543 -2.42 -33.50 4.77
C ASN A 543 -1.97 -33.97 3.37
N ASN A 544 -1.69 -33.06 2.45
CA ASN A 544 -1.31 -33.38 1.09
C ASN A 544 0.19 -33.15 0.81
N LEU A 545 1.00 -33.07 1.88
CA LEU A 545 2.44 -32.86 1.72
C LEU A 545 3.09 -34.12 1.13
N ASN A 546 3.87 -33.92 0.07
CA ASN A 546 4.63 -34.97 -0.61
C ASN A 546 6.05 -34.47 -0.89
N GLY A 547 7.02 -35.38 -0.94
CA GLY A 547 8.36 -35.05 -1.34
C GLY A 547 9.45 -35.79 -0.58
N GLN A 548 10.64 -35.20 -0.56
CA GLN A 548 11.85 -35.75 0.05
C GLN A 548 12.56 -34.70 0.89
N VAL A 549 13.05 -35.15 2.04
CA VAL A 549 13.89 -34.37 2.97
C VAL A 549 15.19 -35.11 3.15
N MET A 550 16.30 -34.55 2.73
CA MET A 550 17.62 -35.07 2.93
C MET A 550 18.45 -34.11 3.79
N LEU A 551 19.07 -34.63 4.83
CA LEU A 551 20.02 -33.92 5.69
C LEU A 551 21.24 -34.80 5.92
N GLU A 552 22.40 -34.25 5.68
CA GLU A 552 23.68 -34.83 6.05
C GLU A 552 24.35 -33.93 7.08
N ILE A 553 24.70 -34.49 8.22
CA ILE A 553 25.47 -33.81 9.26
C ILE A 553 26.89 -34.41 9.25
N THR A 554 27.87 -33.54 9.10
CA THR A 554 29.27 -33.96 8.97
C THR A 554 29.89 -34.25 10.33
N LYS A 555 31.15 -34.77 10.29
CA LYS A 555 31.94 -35.04 11.47
C LYS A 555 32.14 -33.79 12.34
N GLY A 556 32.11 -33.97 13.67
CA GLY A 556 32.34 -32.95 14.67
C GLY A 556 32.26 -33.52 16.08
N GLU A 557 31.80 -32.71 17.03
CA GLU A 557 31.65 -33.14 18.44
C GLU A 557 30.23 -32.86 18.92
N ILE A 558 29.68 -33.75 19.73
CA ILE A 558 28.45 -33.57 20.50
C ILE A 558 28.82 -33.35 21.95
N LEU A 559 28.27 -32.27 22.55
CA LEU A 559 28.46 -31.99 23.97
C LEU A 559 27.62 -32.94 24.81
N ASN A 560 28.26 -33.78 25.61
CA ASN A 560 27.62 -34.84 26.38
C ASN A 560 26.60 -34.36 27.39
N LYS A 561 26.70 -33.10 27.84
CA LYS A 561 25.68 -32.48 28.72
C LYS A 561 24.28 -32.47 28.05
N TRP A 562 24.22 -32.34 26.70
CA TRP A 562 22.96 -32.39 25.95
C TRP A 562 22.38 -33.83 25.96
N PHE A 563 23.23 -34.85 25.71
CA PHE A 563 22.81 -36.24 25.82
C PHE A 563 22.29 -36.56 27.24
N ASN A 564 22.98 -36.06 28.26
CA ASN A 564 22.61 -36.29 29.66
C ASN A 564 21.33 -35.56 30.03
N SER A 565 20.92 -34.53 29.33
CA SER A 565 19.67 -33.79 29.56
C SER A 565 18.44 -34.43 28.90
N LEU A 566 18.66 -35.34 27.94
CA LEU A 566 17.55 -36.03 27.30
C LEU A 566 16.95 -37.10 28.21
N PRO A 567 15.61 -37.31 28.24
CA PRO A 567 14.96 -38.41 28.92
C PRO A 567 15.55 -39.79 28.57
N ILE A 568 16.12 -39.88 27.36
CA ILE A 568 16.85 -41.01 26.80
C ILE A 568 18.05 -41.35 27.68
N ALA A 569 18.86 -40.37 28.05
CA ALA A 569 20.04 -40.53 28.85
C ALA A 569 19.69 -41.00 30.29
N MET A 570 18.62 -40.50 30.86
CA MET A 570 18.13 -40.91 32.18
C MET A 570 17.80 -42.42 32.19
N GLY A 571 17.10 -42.92 31.16
CA GLY A 571 16.82 -44.36 31.01
C GLY A 571 18.08 -45.20 30.76
N LEU A 572 19.11 -44.64 30.16
CA LEU A 572 20.42 -45.30 29.94
C LEU A 572 21.29 -45.31 31.23
N LEU A 573 21.12 -44.29 32.08
CA LEU A 573 21.97 -44.06 33.28
C LEU A 573 21.46 -44.75 34.57
N GLU A 574 20.14 -45.05 34.69
CA GLU A 574 19.55 -45.53 35.93
C GLU A 574 19.95 -46.96 36.36
N ASN A 575 20.70 -47.70 35.56
CA ASN A 575 21.03 -49.07 35.91
C ASN A 575 22.43 -49.19 36.52
N LYS A 576 22.60 -48.71 37.76
CA LYS A 576 23.84 -48.85 38.56
C LYS A 576 24.22 -50.30 38.90
N SER A 577 23.36 -51.28 38.66
CA SER A 577 23.55 -52.65 39.10
C SER A 577 24.30 -53.56 38.09
N SER A 578 24.53 -53.10 36.85
CA SER A 578 25.12 -53.96 35.81
C SER A 578 26.61 -53.72 35.54
N GLY A 579 27.31 -52.92 36.35
CA GLY A 579 28.75 -52.74 36.25
C GLY A 579 29.25 -52.09 34.98
N MET A 580 28.35 -51.64 34.10
CA MET A 580 28.67 -50.89 32.88
C MET A 580 28.29 -49.42 33.05
N ASN A 581 29.27 -48.63 33.28
CA ASN A 581 29.13 -47.17 33.31
C ASN A 581 29.04 -46.67 31.86
N PHE A 582 27.81 -46.54 31.31
CA PHE A 582 27.58 -45.74 30.09
C PHE A 582 27.48 -44.24 30.40
N ALA A 583 27.98 -43.81 31.54
CA ALA A 583 28.15 -42.39 31.76
C ALA A 583 29.11 -41.89 30.71
N PHE A 584 28.65 -40.98 29.88
CA PHE A 584 29.51 -40.12 29.05
C PHE A 584 30.39 -39.33 30.02
N THR A 585 31.50 -39.92 30.46
CA THR A 585 32.44 -39.37 31.44
C THR A 585 33.29 -38.28 30.85
N GLU A 586 33.41 -38.27 29.56
CA GLU A 586 34.06 -37.21 28.81
C GLU A 586 33.14 -36.04 28.54
N GLN A 587 33.65 -34.81 28.41
CA GLN A 587 32.80 -33.63 28.17
C GLN A 587 32.16 -33.72 26.79
N ASN A 588 32.78 -34.33 25.79
CA ASN A 588 32.31 -34.40 24.43
C ASN A 588 32.43 -35.84 23.89
N SER A 589 31.54 -36.18 22.95
CA SER A 589 31.68 -37.40 22.13
C SER A 589 31.89 -37.00 20.67
N GLU A 590 32.80 -37.71 19.99
CA GLU A 590 32.99 -37.48 18.56
C GLU A 590 31.72 -37.89 17.80
N LEU A 591 31.13 -36.96 17.05
CA LEU A 591 30.10 -37.21 16.05
C LEU A 591 30.76 -37.64 14.76
N ILE A 592 30.54 -38.87 14.33
CA ILE A 592 31.09 -39.39 13.07
C ILE A 592 30.25 -38.87 11.90
N CYS A 593 28.93 -38.96 12.02
CA CYS A 593 27.97 -38.41 11.05
C CYS A 593 26.53 -38.41 11.62
N GLY A 594 25.70 -37.62 10.99
CA GLY A 594 24.22 -37.72 11.09
C GLY A 594 23.59 -37.73 9.70
N ALA A 595 22.55 -38.50 9.51
CA ALA A 595 21.86 -38.63 8.22
C ALA A 595 20.36 -38.73 8.37
N VAL A 596 19.64 -38.02 7.51
CA VAL A 596 18.20 -38.09 7.35
C VAL A 596 17.88 -38.20 5.87
N ASN A 597 17.09 -39.18 5.46
CA ASN A 597 16.63 -39.32 4.09
C ASN A 597 15.18 -39.82 4.10
N LEU A 598 14.26 -38.89 4.31
CA LEU A 598 12.85 -39.16 4.53
C LEU A 598 12.02 -38.85 3.29
N SER A 599 11.11 -39.76 2.95
CA SER A 599 10.04 -39.50 2.00
C SER A 599 8.76 -39.16 2.74
N VAL A 600 8.07 -38.13 2.23
CA VAL A 600 6.75 -37.71 2.70
C VAL A 600 5.75 -38.08 1.62
N LYS A 601 4.67 -38.76 2.00
CA LYS A 601 3.57 -39.12 1.10
C LYS A 601 2.25 -38.85 1.78
N ASP A 602 1.45 -37.94 1.16
CA ASP A 602 0.14 -37.54 1.65
C ASP A 602 0.16 -37.16 3.16
N GLY A 603 1.14 -36.34 3.53
CA GLY A 603 1.36 -35.87 4.89
C GLY A 603 1.91 -36.90 5.86
N VAL A 604 2.16 -38.13 5.43
CA VAL A 604 2.74 -39.17 6.28
C VAL A 604 4.22 -39.37 5.95
N ILE A 605 5.05 -39.19 6.95
CA ILE A 605 6.47 -39.43 6.91
C ILE A 605 6.73 -40.81 7.53
N LYS A 606 7.31 -41.72 6.79
CA LYS A 606 7.74 -43.02 7.30
C LYS A 606 9.24 -43.11 7.32
N SER A 607 9.80 -43.46 8.44
CA SER A 607 11.22 -43.76 8.57
C SER A 607 11.37 -45.28 8.80
N ASP A 608 12.01 -45.94 7.88
CA ASP A 608 12.45 -47.33 8.06
C ASP A 608 13.97 -47.31 8.17
N ASN A 609 14.47 -46.89 9.35
CA ASN A 609 15.89 -46.58 9.60
C ASN A 609 16.52 -45.55 8.66
N GLN A 610 15.68 -44.59 8.25
CA GLN A 610 16.10 -43.49 7.37
C GLN A 610 16.61 -42.25 8.13
N ILE A 611 16.80 -42.36 9.42
CA ILE A 611 17.44 -41.40 10.31
C ILE A 611 18.52 -42.16 11.06
N ALA A 612 19.76 -41.67 10.97
CA ALA A 612 20.91 -42.27 11.64
C ALA A 612 21.79 -41.19 12.27
N ILE A 613 22.38 -41.49 13.39
CA ILE A 613 23.46 -40.73 14.05
C ILE A 613 24.51 -41.72 14.47
N GLU A 614 25.77 -41.50 14.04
CA GLU A 614 26.94 -42.30 14.44
C GLU A 614 27.85 -41.45 15.31
N THR A 615 28.23 -41.96 16.45
CA THR A 615 29.20 -41.34 17.35
C THR A 615 30.33 -42.34 17.68
N SER A 616 31.39 -41.86 18.32
CA SER A 616 32.48 -42.72 18.79
C SER A 616 32.04 -43.70 19.87
N VAL A 617 30.91 -43.51 20.48
CA VAL A 617 30.44 -44.29 21.64
C VAL A 617 29.17 -45.09 21.33
N VAL A 618 28.16 -44.43 20.72
CA VAL A 618 26.85 -45.00 20.50
C VAL A 618 26.29 -44.51 19.15
N ASP A 619 25.72 -45.42 18.38
CA ASP A 619 25.01 -45.12 17.16
C ASP A 619 23.50 -45.24 17.41
N PHE A 620 22.73 -44.44 16.68
CA PHE A 620 21.28 -44.44 16.73
C PHE A 620 20.68 -44.59 15.34
N ALA A 621 19.70 -45.47 15.23
CA ALA A 621 18.79 -45.52 14.10
C ALA A 621 17.36 -45.24 14.56
N VAL A 622 16.61 -44.45 13.78
CA VAL A 622 15.23 -44.09 14.10
C VAL A 622 14.29 -44.63 13.05
N SER A 623 13.31 -45.41 13.48
CA SER A 623 12.22 -45.86 12.63
C SER A 623 10.88 -45.43 13.19
N GLY A 624 9.82 -45.41 12.34
CA GLY A 624 8.48 -45.07 12.77
C GLY A 624 7.75 -44.13 11.81
N THR A 625 6.75 -43.45 12.32
CA THR A 625 5.89 -42.59 11.52
C THR A 625 5.68 -41.23 12.18
N VAL A 626 5.62 -40.19 11.36
CA VAL A 626 5.07 -38.88 11.71
C VAL A 626 3.86 -38.64 10.80
N ASP A 627 2.67 -38.56 11.38
CA ASP A 627 1.40 -38.46 10.70
C ASP A 627 0.86 -37.02 10.86
N LEU A 628 1.14 -36.16 9.87
CA LEU A 628 0.69 -34.76 9.89
C LEU A 628 -0.83 -34.63 9.86
N PRO A 629 -1.58 -35.45 9.10
CA PRO A 629 -3.04 -35.46 9.13
C PRO A 629 -3.64 -35.71 10.54
N LYS A 630 -3.01 -36.56 11.33
CA LYS A 630 -3.48 -36.87 12.69
C LYS A 630 -2.79 -36.03 13.76
N GLU A 631 -1.75 -35.29 13.37
CA GLU A 631 -0.89 -34.52 14.29
C GLU A 631 -0.26 -35.44 15.39
N GLU A 632 0.13 -36.64 14.98
CA GLU A 632 0.67 -37.68 15.86
C GLU A 632 2.04 -38.17 15.35
N LEU A 633 2.85 -38.63 16.29
CA LEU A 633 4.11 -39.30 15.97
C LEU A 633 4.22 -40.62 16.74
N SER A 634 4.90 -41.56 16.12
CA SER A 634 5.27 -42.84 16.73
C SER A 634 6.66 -43.23 16.21
N LEU A 635 7.67 -42.87 16.96
CA LEU A 635 9.07 -43.09 16.61
C LEU A 635 9.70 -44.07 17.58
N THR A 636 10.56 -44.92 17.06
CA THR A 636 11.36 -45.85 17.83
C THR A 636 12.82 -45.60 17.55
N MET A 637 13.58 -45.28 18.56
CA MET A 637 15.04 -45.08 18.49
C MET A 637 15.75 -46.30 19.04
N VAL A 638 16.58 -46.88 18.21
CA VAL A 638 17.34 -48.10 18.54
C VAL A 638 18.80 -47.70 18.67
N PRO A 639 19.37 -47.75 19.89
CA PRO A 639 20.80 -47.54 20.08
C PRO A 639 21.58 -48.83 19.74
N SER A 640 22.81 -48.65 19.19
CA SER A 640 23.80 -49.68 19.04
C SER A 640 25.18 -49.17 19.52
N VAL A 641 26.08 -50.02 19.94
CA VAL A 641 27.41 -49.61 20.44
C VAL A 641 28.42 -49.68 19.30
N SER A 642 29.01 -48.52 18.96
CA SER A 642 29.90 -48.34 17.79
C SER A 642 31.12 -49.25 17.79
N ASN A 643 31.62 -49.73 18.93
CA ASN A 643 32.78 -50.59 19.08
C ASN A 643 32.55 -51.70 20.11
N ALA A 644 31.43 -52.43 19.98
CA ALA A 644 31.13 -53.53 20.88
C ALA A 644 32.23 -54.60 20.90
N LYS A 645 32.97 -54.70 22.00
CA LYS A 645 34.01 -55.71 22.20
C LYS A 645 33.43 -57.09 22.47
N SER A 646 32.11 -57.19 22.66
CA SER A 646 31.45 -58.46 22.86
C SER A 646 29.96 -58.38 22.46
N VAL A 647 29.41 -59.51 22.02
CA VAL A 647 28.00 -59.69 21.69
C VAL A 647 27.07 -59.35 22.92
N VAL A 648 27.61 -59.44 24.12
CA VAL A 648 26.89 -59.11 25.38
C VAL A 648 26.70 -57.58 25.52
N GLN A 649 27.66 -56.78 25.11
CA GLN A 649 27.55 -55.33 25.13
C GLN A 649 26.52 -54.83 24.10
N GLU A 650 26.54 -55.43 22.90
CA GLU A 650 25.56 -55.12 21.86
C GLU A 650 24.13 -55.53 22.26
N ALA A 651 23.98 -56.69 22.86
CA ALA A 651 22.67 -57.14 23.38
C ALA A 651 22.12 -56.27 24.51
N LEU A 652 22.98 -55.73 25.36
CA LEU A 652 22.58 -54.84 26.45
C LEU A 652 22.19 -53.43 25.95
N ALA A 653 22.80 -52.93 24.91
CA ALA A 653 22.39 -51.69 24.25
C ALA A 653 20.96 -51.81 23.64
N LEU A 654 20.67 -52.92 22.99
CA LEU A 654 19.37 -53.23 22.42
C LEU A 654 18.22 -53.32 23.44
N THR A 655 18.53 -53.53 24.76
CA THR A 655 17.51 -53.55 25.82
C THR A 655 16.90 -52.20 26.13
N LYS A 656 17.39 -51.14 25.54
CA LYS A 656 16.99 -49.73 25.84
C LYS A 656 16.39 -49.01 24.64
N ILE A 657 15.41 -49.63 24.04
CA ILE A 657 14.67 -49.01 22.93
C ILE A 657 13.84 -47.85 23.48
N VAL A 658 14.07 -46.67 22.94
CA VAL A 658 13.28 -45.47 23.29
C VAL A 658 12.15 -45.28 22.28
N LYS A 659 10.93 -45.17 22.81
CA LYS A 659 9.76 -44.84 22.01
C LYS A 659 9.29 -43.43 22.31
N ILE A 660 8.99 -42.68 21.26
CA ILE A 660 8.40 -41.36 21.33
C ILE A 660 7.06 -41.48 20.62
N SER A 661 5.95 -41.26 21.30
CA SER A 661 4.62 -41.43 20.69
C SER A 661 3.60 -40.46 21.24
N GLY A 662 2.52 -40.25 20.49
CA GLY A 662 1.40 -39.41 20.88
C GLY A 662 1.28 -38.14 20.03
N PRO A 663 0.40 -37.20 20.42
CA PRO A 663 0.15 -35.98 19.68
C PRO A 663 1.36 -35.05 19.72
N PHE A 664 1.55 -34.24 18.65
CA PHE A 664 2.66 -33.28 18.55
C PHE A 664 2.69 -32.27 19.70
N ALA A 665 1.52 -31.92 20.25
CA ALA A 665 1.42 -31.00 21.38
C ALA A 665 1.97 -31.56 22.69
N GLN A 666 1.96 -32.93 22.87
CA GLN A 666 2.40 -33.60 24.09
C GLN A 666 2.96 -34.99 23.76
N PRO A 667 4.15 -35.10 23.15
CA PRO A 667 4.75 -36.38 22.87
C PRO A 667 5.15 -37.09 24.19
N ALA A 668 4.81 -38.35 24.28
CA ALA A 668 5.17 -39.19 25.41
C ALA A 668 6.46 -39.99 25.12
N PHE A 669 7.36 -39.99 26.07
CA PHE A 669 8.61 -40.76 26.01
C PHE A 669 8.48 -42.01 26.88
N SER A 670 8.86 -43.18 26.36
CA SER A 670 8.89 -44.43 27.09
C SER A 670 10.13 -45.23 26.72
N VAL A 671 10.65 -45.97 27.69
CA VAL A 671 11.78 -46.89 27.48
C VAL A 671 11.22 -48.33 27.65
N ASP A 672 11.34 -49.14 26.60
CA ASP A 672 10.87 -50.52 26.65
C ASP A 672 11.96 -51.44 27.20
N THR A 673 11.88 -51.71 28.50
CA THR A 673 12.85 -52.58 29.22
C THR A 673 12.36 -54.04 29.36
N LYS A 674 11.10 -54.32 29.06
CA LYS A 674 10.48 -55.63 29.36
C LYS A 674 10.72 -56.69 28.30
N THR A 675 10.75 -56.34 27.05
CA THR A 675 10.86 -57.29 25.93
C THR A 675 12.25 -57.92 25.82
N ALA A 676 13.27 -57.21 26.23
CA ALA A 676 14.66 -57.64 26.08
C ALA A 676 15.12 -58.66 27.11
N VAL A 677 14.71 -58.55 28.37
CA VAL A 677 15.14 -59.42 29.47
C VAL A 677 14.56 -60.84 29.37
N GLN A 678 13.30 -60.99 28.94
CA GLN A 678 12.66 -62.30 28.84
C GLN A 678 13.19 -63.15 27.68
N THR A 679 13.75 -62.56 26.67
CA THR A 679 14.26 -63.24 25.49
C THR A 679 15.75 -63.58 25.63
N ALA A 680 16.52 -62.76 26.39
CA ALA A 680 17.94 -63.03 26.69
C ALA A 680 18.18 -64.34 27.43
N VAL A 681 17.19 -64.76 28.17
CA VAL A 681 17.28 -65.98 29.01
C VAL A 681 16.99 -67.28 28.23
N LYS A 682 16.40 -67.22 27.06
CA LYS A 682 15.88 -68.42 26.34
C LYS A 682 16.58 -68.85 25.05
N GLY A 683 17.53 -68.12 24.54
CA GLY A 683 18.25 -68.55 23.33
C GLY A 683 19.34 -67.56 22.91
N GLY A 684 20.35 -68.05 22.25
CA GLY A 684 21.57 -67.31 21.92
C GLY A 684 21.31 -65.90 21.35
N LEU A 685 22.12 -65.00 21.77
CA LEU A 685 21.94 -63.52 21.69
C LEU A 685 21.65 -62.93 20.28
N THR A 686 22.06 -63.60 19.22
CA THR A 686 21.81 -63.14 17.84
C THR A 686 20.40 -63.47 17.35
N ALA A 687 19.80 -64.59 17.80
CA ALA A 687 18.42 -64.93 17.51
C ALA A 687 17.45 -64.00 18.25
N LEU A 688 17.88 -63.41 19.35
CA LEU A 688 17.15 -62.51 20.19
C LEU A 688 16.94 -61.15 19.54
N ALA A 689 18.04 -60.56 19.04
CA ALA A 689 18.02 -59.27 18.35
C ALA A 689 17.09 -59.32 17.12
N ASN A 690 17.20 -60.39 16.33
CA ASN A 690 16.38 -60.58 15.15
C ASN A 690 14.85 -60.76 15.51
N LYS A 691 14.55 -61.47 16.57
CA LYS A 691 13.17 -61.78 16.96
C LYS A 691 12.45 -60.56 17.58
N VAL A 692 13.17 -59.71 18.31
CA VAL A 692 12.61 -58.44 18.86
C VAL A 692 12.39 -57.44 17.75
N ALA A 693 13.28 -57.35 16.78
CA ALA A 693 13.16 -56.50 15.60
C ALA A 693 12.00 -56.94 14.70
N GLU A 694 11.85 -58.25 14.47
CA GLU A 694 10.80 -58.81 13.63
C GLU A 694 9.40 -58.63 14.26
N GLN A 695 9.25 -58.81 15.60
CA GLN A 695 8.01 -58.58 16.31
C GLN A 695 7.58 -57.10 16.36
N GLN A 696 8.50 -56.18 16.19
CA GLN A 696 8.23 -54.73 16.18
C GLN A 696 8.26 -54.10 14.80
N GLY A 697 8.44 -54.88 13.73
CA GLY A 697 8.54 -54.41 12.37
C GLY A 697 9.82 -53.59 12.11
N ILE A 698 10.84 -53.79 12.93
CA ILE A 698 12.10 -53.08 12.86
C ILE A 698 13.11 -53.97 12.14
N GLN A 699 13.59 -53.55 10.97
CA GLN A 699 14.75 -54.15 10.38
C GLN A 699 16.00 -53.66 11.14
N LEU A 700 16.58 -54.49 11.98
CA LEU A 700 17.86 -54.17 12.60
C LEU A 700 18.90 -54.00 11.51
N PRO A 701 19.74 -52.96 11.59
CA PRO A 701 20.95 -52.93 10.81
C PRO A 701 21.83 -54.08 11.33
N ILE A 702 21.68 -55.27 10.72
CA ILE A 702 22.54 -56.43 11.05
C ILE A 702 23.96 -55.98 10.69
N SER A 703 24.80 -55.86 11.71
CA SER A 703 26.23 -55.84 11.56
C SER A 703 26.71 -57.20 11.01
N GLN A 704 26.35 -57.49 9.75
CA GLN A 704 27.15 -58.40 8.99
C GLN A 704 28.40 -57.59 8.60
N ASN A 705 29.52 -58.09 9.06
CA ASN A 705 30.85 -57.62 8.78
C ASN A 705 31.12 -57.63 7.27
N THR A 706 30.48 -56.74 6.52
CA THR A 706 30.69 -56.47 5.12
C THR A 706 31.19 -55.04 5.01
N GLY A 707 32.53 -54.91 5.26
CA GLY A 707 33.35 -53.78 4.87
C GLY A 707 32.77 -52.39 5.20
N ASN A 708 33.41 -51.70 6.10
CA ASN A 708 33.49 -50.22 6.35
C ASN A 708 32.42 -49.26 5.73
N VAL A 709 31.17 -49.62 5.69
CA VAL A 709 30.10 -48.68 5.24
C VAL A 709 29.40 -48.11 6.45
N HIS A 710 29.51 -46.80 6.63
CA HIS A 710 28.82 -46.04 7.70
C HIS A 710 27.31 -46.20 7.65
N LEU A 711 26.66 -46.21 8.81
CA LEU A 711 25.19 -46.23 8.92
C LEU A 711 24.57 -45.03 8.17
N CYS A 712 25.21 -43.85 8.29
CA CYS A 712 24.77 -42.66 7.58
C CYS A 712 24.85 -42.82 6.04
N GLU A 713 25.88 -43.47 5.50
CA GLU A 713 25.99 -43.73 4.06
C GLU A 713 24.89 -44.64 3.55
N ARG A 714 24.47 -45.60 4.37
CA ARG A 714 23.32 -46.45 4.04
C ARG A 714 22.01 -45.64 3.99
N VAL A 715 21.83 -44.73 4.95
CA VAL A 715 20.67 -43.83 4.97
C VAL A 715 20.63 -42.88 3.77
N LEU A 716 21.77 -42.27 3.44
CA LEU A 716 21.91 -41.34 2.32
C LEU A 716 21.86 -42.02 0.95
N GLY A 717 22.23 -43.33 0.90
CA GLY A 717 22.38 -44.06 -0.35
C GLY A 717 23.61 -43.63 -1.18
N ARG A 718 24.55 -42.89 -0.56
CA ARG A 718 25.77 -42.38 -1.16
C ARG A 718 26.88 -42.23 -0.11
N PRO A 719 28.18 -42.15 -0.53
CA PRO A 719 29.28 -41.82 0.40
C PRO A 719 29.03 -40.45 1.08
N LEU A 720 29.55 -40.31 2.31
CA LEU A 720 29.57 -39.06 3.04
C LEU A 720 30.38 -37.98 2.34
N THR A 721 29.89 -36.77 2.33
CA THR A 721 30.56 -35.62 1.75
C THR A 721 31.82 -35.31 2.58
N GLY A 722 32.97 -35.14 1.95
CA GLY A 722 34.27 -34.87 2.62
C GLY A 722 35.10 -36.09 3.00
N GLN A 723 34.57 -37.31 2.88
CA GLN A 723 35.36 -38.54 3.13
C GLN A 723 35.94 -39.20 1.87
N THR A 724 35.87 -38.58 0.71
CA THR A 724 36.39 -39.13 -0.57
C THR A 724 37.93 -39.18 -0.69
N ALA A 725 38.68 -39.04 0.38
CA ALA A 725 40.15 -38.95 0.32
C ALA A 725 40.92 -40.05 1.01
N ILE A 726 40.35 -41.23 1.31
CA ILE A 726 41.15 -42.38 1.70
C ILE A 726 40.75 -43.59 0.81
N ARG A 727 40.88 -43.44 -0.49
CA ARG A 727 41.28 -44.57 -1.34
C ARG A 727 42.80 -44.56 -1.41
N VAL A 728 43.42 -45.56 -0.82
CA VAL A 728 44.85 -45.86 -0.97
C VAL A 728 45.21 -45.75 -2.45
N ALA A 729 45.95 -44.73 -2.79
CA ALA A 729 46.52 -44.54 -4.12
C ALA A 729 47.54 -45.65 -4.38
N GLN A 730 47.23 -46.54 -5.32
CA GLN A 730 48.29 -47.26 -6.02
C GLN A 730 49.14 -46.22 -6.78
N PRO A 731 50.43 -46.34 -6.82
CA PRO A 731 51.32 -45.36 -7.44
C PRO A 731 51.12 -45.39 -8.95
N VAL A 732 50.56 -44.36 -9.51
CA VAL A 732 50.59 -44.10 -10.94
C VAL A 732 51.74 -43.12 -11.21
N GLN A 733 52.59 -43.52 -12.12
CA GLN A 733 53.77 -42.83 -12.61
C GLN A 733 53.47 -41.35 -13.01
N GLU A 734 54.38 -40.50 -12.61
CA GLU A 734 54.51 -39.12 -13.08
C GLU A 734 54.51 -39.03 -14.60
N LYS A 735 53.66 -38.28 -15.16
CA LYS A 735 53.82 -37.66 -16.48
C LYS A 735 53.78 -36.17 -16.28
N LYS A 736 54.96 -35.55 -16.34
CA LYS A 736 55.10 -34.08 -16.43
C LYS A 736 54.29 -33.57 -17.60
N MET A 737 53.51 -32.56 -17.34
CA MET A 737 53.15 -31.60 -18.39
C MET A 737 52.94 -30.21 -17.80
N ASP A 738 53.42 -29.27 -18.54
CA ASP A 738 53.76 -27.88 -18.29
C ASP A 738 52.69 -26.98 -17.70
N SER A 739 53.23 -25.99 -17.01
CA SER A 739 52.67 -24.73 -16.59
C SER A 739 51.87 -24.01 -17.69
N GLN A 740 50.62 -23.57 -17.39
CA GLN A 740 50.09 -22.30 -17.91
C GLN A 740 48.95 -21.71 -17.06
N GLU A 741 49.22 -20.48 -16.67
CA GLU A 741 48.35 -19.34 -16.43
C GLU A 741 47.15 -19.46 -15.48
N THR A 742 47.34 -18.86 -14.35
CA THR A 742 46.31 -18.32 -13.44
C THR A 742 45.57 -17.16 -14.08
N THR A 743 44.30 -17.32 -14.36
CA THR A 743 43.38 -16.19 -14.57
C THR A 743 42.77 -15.74 -13.23
N PRO A 744 42.67 -14.43 -12.98
CA PRO A 744 42.19 -13.94 -11.70
C PRO A 744 40.67 -14.13 -11.56
N ALA A 745 40.25 -14.44 -10.35
CA ALA A 745 38.85 -14.52 -9.97
C ALA A 745 38.15 -13.18 -10.23
N VAL A 746 37.20 -13.17 -11.16
CA VAL A 746 36.33 -12.04 -11.43
C VAL A 746 35.34 -11.93 -10.28
N ASP A 747 35.37 -10.78 -9.62
CA ASP A 747 34.51 -10.43 -8.49
C ASP A 747 33.03 -10.54 -8.92
N ALA A 748 32.25 -11.31 -8.17
CA ALA A 748 30.81 -11.52 -8.43
C ALA A 748 30.00 -10.20 -8.50
N LYS A 749 30.55 -9.13 -7.94
CA LYS A 749 30.00 -7.77 -8.04
C LYS A 749 30.03 -7.20 -9.46
N ASP A 750 31.08 -7.50 -10.21
CA ASP A 750 31.24 -6.96 -11.57
C ASP A 750 30.40 -7.75 -12.59
N MET A 751 30.16 -9.03 -12.39
CA MET A 751 29.22 -9.80 -13.22
C MET A 751 27.77 -9.34 -13.06
N ILE A 752 27.34 -9.03 -11.83
CA ILE A 752 25.98 -8.52 -11.57
C ILE A 752 25.80 -7.12 -12.18
N LYS A 753 26.85 -6.29 -12.11
CA LYS A 753 26.82 -4.92 -12.68
C LYS A 753 26.76 -4.97 -14.21
N GLN A 754 27.42 -5.89 -14.83
CA GLN A 754 27.45 -6.04 -16.29
C GLN A 754 26.14 -6.61 -16.84
N GLN A 755 25.53 -7.59 -16.18
CA GLN A 755 24.20 -8.10 -16.53
C GLN A 755 23.09 -7.05 -16.34
N LEU A 756 23.23 -6.15 -15.35
CA LEU A 756 22.31 -5.03 -15.14
C LEU A 756 22.41 -3.97 -16.25
N LEU A 757 23.63 -3.64 -16.67
CA LEU A 757 23.86 -2.69 -17.77
C LEU A 757 23.35 -3.23 -19.11
N ASP A 758 23.55 -4.51 -19.38
CA ASP A 758 23.10 -5.14 -20.64
C ASP A 758 21.56 -5.25 -20.72
N SER A 759 20.89 -5.50 -19.59
CA SER A 759 19.43 -5.51 -19.54
C SER A 759 18.80 -4.10 -19.66
N LEU A 760 19.44 -3.09 -19.09
CA LEU A 760 19.01 -1.69 -19.23
C LEU A 760 19.23 -1.18 -20.66
N THR A 761 20.35 -1.56 -21.30
CA THR A 761 20.65 -1.15 -22.68
C THR A 761 19.69 -1.80 -23.70
N LYS A 762 19.22 -2.99 -23.40
CA LYS A 762 18.24 -3.72 -24.21
C LYS A 762 16.81 -3.18 -24.07
N ALA A 763 16.47 -2.62 -22.90
CA ALA A 763 15.18 -2.01 -22.64
C ALA A 763 15.06 -0.58 -23.24
N LEU A 764 16.19 0.11 -23.41
CA LEU A 764 16.25 1.45 -23.99
C LEU A 764 16.34 1.46 -25.55
N LYS A 765 16.47 0.27 -26.18
CA LYS A 765 16.51 0.12 -27.66
C LYS A 765 15.24 -0.49 -28.26
N LYS A 766 14.21 -0.66 -27.49
CA LYS A 766 12.84 -0.96 -27.93
C LYS A 766 11.92 0.18 -27.52
#